data_61969579ffff3e129c894476a7117d8f
#
_entry.id   61969579ffff3e129c894476a7117d8f
#
_cell.length_a   1.000
_cell.length_b   1.000
_cell.length_c   1.000
_cell.angle_alpha   90.00
_cell.angle_beta   90.00
_cell.angle_gamma   90.00
#
_symmetry.space_group_name_H-M   'P 1'
#
loop_
_entity.id
_entity.type
_entity.pdbx_description
1 polymer ?
#
loop_
_entity_poly.entity_id
_entity_poly.type
_entity_poly.pdbx_seq_one_letter_code
_entity_poly.pdbx_strand_id
1 'polypeptide(L)'
;MVKKLLLAGSMVLATATASNAQRYFGVATSNWAGTNALYLNPALMGDSRVKWSIDLFSLNMGIDNSFASLQTNDLFKRLTNADDFKVNDFLKYNNADKFNMSIPGGEVRGPGFYLNVKNKHSFALTTRARVFNQFRNVNTDVFRSIVDDNFTDVNGNIALRDDNFAWNANVWSEIGLSYATTLLDKGKHVVRGGVTLRYLGGAGYLGLQGDNLNANYYSAEDSVHVQNTRFNMASNLSNDGAMSDLATGSGFMDGLLGKGGLGLGADIGFTYEYRPKHQQYTYEMDCDKNRPDPEKDAYLFRFSAAVTDIGSMRYKKNNKNASFSGNGYFKPEEVGDEIDNINSAETYFRNRGFVVTDNADPTTVKLPTALVLGLDYHIYKGFYANATYIGNLNTKNDKYGSMSYSQLTVTPRYDIRQVTVGVPLTYNFTSESFKAGLGIRVAGFTIGSDDMLAILGAKNVKGANFYLGASIPFNKRRLKDKDGDKVSNKLDKCPEVLGQCEFGGCPPPDRDGDGVLDSLDKCPDVKGIAAANGCPDRDNDGIEDGEDLCPDQPGNRSTMGCPDRDGDNVADKDDLCPDVPGDAKYSGCPDTDGDGVPDNEDLCPEKSGPIAQKGCPDTDADGIADHEDKCPTVPGTRANNGCPEVKEEVKKRLAFAATAIQFETGKAVIKKTSFKMLDEIVNILNEYTDYNMTIDGHTDNTGKAERNLELSKQRAAAVKEYFVQKGISDARLSADGHGDTMPKGNNKTAKGRAENRRVDMDLKLK
;
A
#
# COMPACT_ATOMS: atom_id res chain seq x y z
N MET A 1 -42.55 45.69 -30.38
CA MET A 1 -41.11 45.76 -30.03
C MET A 1 -40.76 44.88 -28.86
N VAL A 2 -41.51 44.78 -27.76
CA VAL A 2 -41.27 43.78 -26.70
C VAL A 2 -41.33 42.38 -27.30
N LYS A 3 -42.29 42.02 -28.18
CA LYS A 3 -42.28 40.81 -28.98
C LYS A 3 -41.07 40.73 -29.90
N LYS A 4 -40.71 41.85 -30.57
CA LYS A 4 -39.48 41.92 -31.44
C LYS A 4 -38.21 41.98 -30.58
N LEU A 5 -38.20 42.57 -29.38
CA LEU A 5 -37.08 42.52 -28.43
C LEU A 5 -36.98 41.15 -27.77
N LEU A 6 -38.09 40.50 -27.40
CA LEU A 6 -38.09 39.12 -26.90
C LEU A 6 -37.79 38.11 -28.01
N LEU A 7 -38.35 38.30 -29.24
CA LEU A 7 -38.01 37.50 -30.41
C LEU A 7 -36.71 37.93 -31.09
N ALA A 8 -36.36 39.20 -31.19
CA ALA A 8 -35.06 39.64 -31.71
C ALA A 8 -33.96 39.41 -30.67
N GLY A 9 -34.24 39.60 -29.37
CA GLY A 9 -33.35 39.10 -28.31
C GLY A 9 -33.21 37.59 -28.36
N SER A 10 -34.22 36.81 -28.71
CA SER A 10 -34.12 35.35 -28.90
C SER A 10 -33.58 34.98 -30.28
N MET A 11 -33.79 35.72 -31.37
CA MET A 11 -33.22 35.40 -32.71
C MET A 11 -31.86 35.99 -32.96
N VAL A 12 -31.54 37.20 -32.49
CA VAL A 12 -30.15 37.76 -32.61
C VAL A 12 -29.21 37.06 -31.65
N LEU A 13 -29.71 36.50 -30.55
CA LEU A 13 -28.92 35.62 -29.69
C LEU A 13 -28.95 34.15 -30.12
N ALA A 14 -29.80 33.73 -31.05
CA ALA A 14 -29.72 32.40 -31.67
C ALA A 14 -28.47 32.23 -32.55
N THR A 15 -27.88 33.35 -33.01
CA THR A 15 -26.60 33.35 -33.77
C THR A 15 -25.37 33.68 -32.92
N ALA A 16 -25.55 34.14 -31.70
CA ALA A 16 -24.44 34.43 -30.77
C ALA A 16 -24.85 34.10 -29.33
N THR A 17 -24.63 32.86 -28.96
CA THR A 17 -24.24 32.41 -27.65
C THR A 17 -25.11 32.67 -26.41
N ALA A 18 -25.59 31.65 -25.85
CA ALA A 18 -26.51 31.58 -24.73
C ALA A 18 -26.00 30.74 -23.56
N SER A 19 -26.17 31.06 -22.30
CA SER A 19 -26.27 30.04 -21.23
C SER A 19 -26.80 30.50 -19.87
N ASN A 20 -27.33 29.54 -19.15
CA ASN A 20 -27.26 29.46 -17.70
C ASN A 20 -25.81 29.06 -17.30
N ALA A 21 -25.40 29.39 -16.09
CA ALA A 21 -24.14 28.87 -15.52
C ALA A 21 -24.19 27.35 -15.37
N GLN A 22 -24.26 26.65 -16.49
CA GLN A 22 -24.19 25.20 -16.51
C GLN A 22 -22.69 24.82 -16.45
N ARG A 23 -22.40 23.81 -15.61
CA ARG A 23 -21.06 23.63 -15.11
C ARG A 23 -20.36 22.41 -15.70
N TYR A 24 -20.75 21.97 -16.91
CA TYR A 24 -20.13 20.84 -17.61
C TYR A 24 -20.13 19.56 -16.78
N PHE A 25 -21.23 19.22 -16.12
CA PHE A 25 -21.32 18.13 -15.14
C PHE A 25 -20.84 16.79 -15.68
N GLY A 26 -20.99 16.54 -16.97
CA GLY A 26 -20.50 15.33 -17.61
C GLY A 26 -18.98 15.19 -17.57
N VAL A 27 -18.22 16.30 -17.40
CA VAL A 27 -16.75 16.29 -17.47
C VAL A 27 -16.06 17.11 -16.38
N ALA A 28 -16.72 18.07 -15.75
CA ALA A 28 -16.09 18.99 -14.79
C ALA A 28 -15.65 18.29 -13.48
N THR A 29 -16.25 17.15 -13.14
CA THR A 29 -15.89 16.33 -11.97
C THR A 29 -14.79 15.32 -12.27
N SER A 30 -14.30 15.25 -13.53
CA SER A 30 -13.22 14.38 -13.96
C SER A 30 -11.90 14.73 -13.26
N ASN A 31 -11.10 13.71 -12.94
CA ASN A 31 -9.74 13.89 -12.42
C ASN A 31 -8.77 14.50 -13.48
N TRP A 32 -9.22 14.54 -14.73
CA TRP A 32 -8.51 15.11 -15.90
C TRP A 32 -9.15 16.40 -16.40
N ALA A 33 -10.08 16.99 -15.62
CA ALA A 33 -10.85 18.15 -16.04
C ALA A 33 -10.02 19.45 -16.20
N GLY A 34 -8.80 19.51 -15.62
CA GLY A 34 -8.00 20.72 -15.67
C GLY A 34 -8.72 21.91 -15.03
N THR A 35 -8.79 23.03 -15.77
CA THR A 35 -9.49 24.26 -15.34
C THR A 35 -11.01 24.12 -15.28
N ASN A 36 -11.61 23.13 -15.96
CA ASN A 36 -13.07 22.94 -15.88
C ASN A 36 -13.56 22.62 -14.46
N ALA A 37 -12.74 21.94 -13.65
CA ALA A 37 -13.07 21.65 -12.24
C ALA A 37 -13.07 22.91 -11.35
N LEU A 38 -12.27 23.94 -11.72
CA LEU A 38 -12.13 25.20 -10.99
C LEU A 38 -13.48 25.89 -10.74
N TYR A 39 -14.35 25.87 -11.76
CA TYR A 39 -15.65 26.55 -11.71
C TYR A 39 -16.70 25.86 -10.83
N LEU A 40 -16.43 24.61 -10.42
CA LEU A 40 -17.20 23.93 -9.36
C LEU A 40 -16.59 24.19 -7.98
N ASN A 41 -15.27 24.06 -7.87
CA ASN A 41 -14.54 24.24 -6.62
C ASN A 41 -13.07 24.48 -6.91
N PRO A 42 -12.46 25.61 -6.51
CA PRO A 42 -11.05 25.90 -6.77
C PRO A 42 -10.09 24.89 -6.15
N ALA A 43 -10.45 24.22 -5.07
CA ALA A 43 -9.61 23.20 -4.43
C ALA A 43 -9.45 21.93 -5.26
N LEU A 44 -10.40 21.60 -6.16
CA LEU A 44 -10.31 20.46 -7.09
C LEU A 44 -9.13 20.57 -8.05
N MET A 45 -8.70 21.79 -8.35
CA MET A 45 -7.53 22.07 -9.17
C MET A 45 -6.24 21.48 -8.53
N GLY A 46 -6.17 21.38 -7.21
CA GLY A 46 -5.02 20.82 -6.49
C GLY A 46 -4.80 19.33 -6.71
N ASP A 47 -5.85 18.59 -7.09
CA ASP A 47 -5.78 17.14 -7.36
C ASP A 47 -5.74 16.80 -8.86
N SER A 48 -5.71 17.79 -9.74
CA SER A 48 -5.69 17.55 -11.18
C SER A 48 -4.52 16.67 -11.60
N ARG A 49 -4.81 15.70 -12.47
CA ARG A 49 -3.82 14.85 -13.14
C ARG A 49 -3.08 15.58 -14.27
N VAL A 50 -3.49 16.79 -14.54
CA VAL A 50 -2.83 17.69 -15.49
C VAL A 50 -1.65 18.36 -14.78
N LYS A 51 -0.49 18.39 -15.45
CA LYS A 51 0.70 19.10 -14.96
C LYS A 51 0.62 20.59 -15.30
N TRP A 52 0.28 20.90 -16.56
CA TRP A 52 -0.05 22.22 -17.03
C TRP A 52 -0.94 22.12 -18.25
N SER A 53 -1.75 23.14 -18.51
CA SER A 53 -2.60 23.21 -19.70
C SER A 53 -2.71 24.64 -20.22
N ILE A 54 -2.97 24.74 -21.52
CA ILE A 54 -3.44 25.96 -22.16
C ILE A 54 -4.87 25.69 -22.58
N ASP A 55 -5.80 26.49 -22.05
CA ASP A 55 -7.18 26.45 -22.50
C ASP A 55 -7.35 27.43 -23.65
N LEU A 56 -7.75 26.92 -24.81
CA LEU A 56 -7.92 27.75 -26.00
C LEU A 56 -9.23 28.50 -25.93
N PHE A 57 -10.31 27.74 -25.82
CA PHE A 57 -11.66 28.28 -25.65
C PHE A 57 -12.59 27.19 -25.09
N SER A 58 -13.67 27.60 -24.46
CA SER A 58 -14.85 26.77 -24.34
C SER A 58 -16.11 27.61 -24.38
N LEU A 59 -17.15 27.04 -24.92
CA LEU A 59 -18.45 27.63 -25.12
C LEU A 59 -19.49 26.77 -24.42
N ASN A 60 -20.43 27.44 -23.75
CA ASN A 60 -21.59 26.79 -23.16
C ASN A 60 -22.84 27.62 -23.45
N MET A 61 -23.92 26.94 -23.83
CA MET A 61 -25.17 27.54 -24.25
C MET A 61 -26.36 26.73 -23.70
N GLY A 62 -27.41 27.38 -23.24
CA GLY A 62 -28.61 26.67 -22.81
C GLY A 62 -29.78 27.52 -22.42
N ILE A 63 -30.95 26.90 -22.37
CA ILE A 63 -32.21 27.44 -21.88
C ILE A 63 -32.72 26.54 -20.74
N ASP A 64 -33.35 27.14 -19.75
CA ASP A 64 -34.01 26.45 -18.66
C ASP A 64 -35.22 27.24 -18.18
N ASN A 65 -36.36 26.58 -18.02
CA ASN A 65 -37.56 27.25 -17.61
C ASN A 65 -38.52 26.34 -16.84
N SER A 66 -39.35 26.92 -16.01
CA SER A 66 -40.52 26.26 -15.41
C SER A 66 -41.85 26.69 -16.03
N PHE A 67 -41.83 27.58 -17.02
CA PHE A 67 -43.01 28.17 -17.67
C PHE A 67 -43.70 27.21 -18.64
N ALA A 68 -42.93 26.62 -19.56
CA ALA A 68 -43.48 25.76 -20.59
C ALA A 68 -42.58 24.58 -20.86
N SER A 69 -43.15 23.55 -21.46
CA SER A 69 -42.39 22.41 -21.96
C SER A 69 -42.49 22.27 -23.47
N LEU A 70 -41.36 21.87 -24.09
CA LEU A 70 -41.31 21.58 -25.52
C LEU A 70 -41.77 20.14 -25.77
N GLN A 71 -42.67 19.98 -26.74
CA GLN A 71 -43.10 18.68 -27.26
C GLN A 71 -42.18 18.32 -28.46
N THR A 72 -41.13 17.56 -28.21
CA THR A 72 -40.06 17.39 -29.20
C THR A 72 -40.26 16.24 -30.18
N ASN A 73 -41.33 15.44 -30.04
CA ASN A 73 -41.59 14.25 -30.88
C ASN A 73 -41.60 14.53 -32.40
N ASP A 74 -41.94 15.72 -32.82
CA ASP A 74 -42.01 16.09 -34.23
C ASP A 74 -41.08 17.26 -34.61
N LEU A 75 -40.29 17.77 -33.64
CA LEU A 75 -39.40 18.91 -33.84
C LEU A 75 -38.39 18.66 -34.98
N PHE A 76 -37.76 17.50 -35.00
CA PHE A 76 -36.81 17.15 -36.04
C PHE A 76 -37.45 16.98 -37.45
N LYS A 77 -38.69 16.48 -37.52
CA LYS A 77 -39.36 16.32 -38.80
C LYS A 77 -39.78 17.65 -39.40
N ARG A 78 -40.06 18.67 -38.57
CA ARG A 78 -40.52 19.99 -39.00
C ARG A 78 -39.36 21.00 -39.19
N LEU A 79 -38.23 20.83 -38.50
CA LEU A 79 -37.03 21.64 -38.72
C LEU A 79 -36.48 21.48 -40.14
N THR A 80 -36.84 20.43 -40.86
CA THR A 80 -36.49 20.24 -42.28
C THR A 80 -37.45 20.97 -43.23
N ASN A 81 -38.61 21.50 -42.76
CA ASN A 81 -39.60 22.25 -43.49
C ASN A 81 -39.80 23.64 -42.83
N ALA A 82 -38.88 24.57 -43.11
CA ALA A 82 -38.76 25.84 -42.41
C ALA A 82 -40.00 26.79 -42.55
N ASP A 83 -40.83 26.62 -43.57
CA ASP A 83 -41.96 27.48 -43.86
C ASP A 83 -43.19 27.23 -42.92
N ASP A 84 -43.26 26.09 -42.23
CA ASP A 84 -44.38 25.71 -41.39
C ASP A 84 -44.06 25.73 -39.88
N PHE A 85 -42.92 26.27 -39.47
CA PHE A 85 -42.48 26.23 -38.06
C PHE A 85 -43.13 27.33 -37.22
N LYS A 86 -44.18 26.96 -36.47
CA LYS A 86 -44.78 27.85 -35.45
C LYS A 86 -44.35 27.34 -34.07
N VAL A 87 -43.60 28.12 -33.32
CA VAL A 87 -43.10 27.77 -31.96
C VAL A 87 -44.26 27.39 -31.04
N ASN A 88 -45.41 28.03 -31.16
CA ASN A 88 -46.57 27.76 -30.31
C ASN A 88 -47.17 26.37 -30.48
N ASP A 89 -46.95 25.69 -31.62
CA ASP A 89 -47.43 24.33 -31.85
C ASP A 89 -46.69 23.28 -31.00
N PHE A 90 -45.52 23.65 -30.48
CA PHE A 90 -44.66 22.78 -29.70
C PHE A 90 -44.60 23.14 -28.21
N LEU A 91 -45.15 24.26 -27.81
CA LEU A 91 -45.16 24.73 -26.43
C LEU A 91 -46.40 24.24 -25.69
N LYS A 92 -46.15 23.50 -24.59
CA LYS A 92 -47.17 23.18 -23.61
C LYS A 92 -46.92 24.00 -22.35
N TYR A 93 -47.79 24.95 -22.07
CA TYR A 93 -47.65 25.78 -20.89
C TYR A 93 -47.93 24.97 -19.62
N ASN A 94 -47.17 25.27 -18.55
CA ASN A 94 -47.41 24.68 -17.24
C ASN A 94 -48.51 25.49 -16.51
N ASN A 95 -49.31 24.79 -15.70
CA ASN A 95 -50.38 25.42 -14.91
C ASN A 95 -49.86 26.07 -13.62
N ALA A 96 -48.61 26.45 -13.53
CA ALA A 96 -48.06 27.12 -12.36
C ALA A 96 -48.42 28.60 -12.38
N ASP A 97 -48.84 29.15 -11.25
CA ASP A 97 -49.19 30.58 -11.11
C ASP A 97 -47.99 31.49 -11.39
N LYS A 98 -46.80 31.03 -11.02
CA LYS A 98 -45.54 31.75 -11.20
C LYS A 98 -44.44 30.82 -11.75
N PHE A 99 -43.54 31.40 -12.50
CA PHE A 99 -42.44 30.66 -13.11
C PHE A 99 -41.08 31.34 -12.96
N ASN A 100 -40.02 30.56 -13.18
CA ASN A 100 -38.66 31.01 -13.36
C ASN A 100 -38.18 30.56 -14.76
N MET A 101 -37.55 31.45 -15.48
CA MET A 101 -36.99 31.16 -16.79
C MET A 101 -35.63 31.84 -16.93
N SER A 102 -34.69 31.14 -17.49
CA SER A 102 -33.46 31.70 -17.98
C SER A 102 -33.45 31.50 -19.49
N ILE A 103 -33.66 32.59 -20.22
CA ILE A 103 -33.61 32.64 -21.68
C ILE A 103 -32.13 32.79 -22.06
N PRO A 104 -31.73 32.34 -23.27
CA PRO A 104 -30.36 32.06 -23.57
C PRO A 104 -29.37 32.96 -22.85
N GLY A 105 -28.73 32.44 -21.85
CA GLY A 105 -27.51 33.00 -21.29
C GLY A 105 -26.29 32.25 -21.82
N GLY A 106 -25.12 32.87 -21.91
CA GLY A 106 -23.89 32.32 -22.50
C GLY A 106 -22.71 32.43 -21.61
N GLU A 107 -21.84 31.46 -21.75
CA GLU A 107 -20.52 31.52 -21.17
C GLU A 107 -19.48 31.14 -22.20
N VAL A 108 -18.54 32.04 -22.42
CA VAL A 108 -17.33 31.78 -23.19
C VAL A 108 -16.15 31.83 -22.23
N ARG A 109 -15.35 30.81 -22.19
CA ARG A 109 -14.12 30.72 -21.40
C ARG A 109 -12.90 30.69 -22.34
N GLY A 110 -11.79 31.23 -21.84
CA GLY A 110 -10.51 31.22 -22.51
C GLY A 110 -10.17 32.52 -23.22
N PRO A 111 -8.87 32.69 -23.50
CA PRO A 111 -7.78 31.78 -23.17
C PRO A 111 -7.49 31.67 -21.68
N GLY A 112 -6.91 30.55 -21.27
CA GLY A 112 -6.54 30.29 -19.91
C GLY A 112 -5.24 29.48 -19.79
N PHE A 113 -4.64 29.51 -18.60
CA PHE A 113 -3.42 28.76 -18.31
C PHE A 113 -3.53 28.12 -16.92
N TYR A 114 -3.09 26.87 -16.83
CA TYR A 114 -3.04 26.11 -15.58
C TYR A 114 -1.64 25.52 -15.40
N LEU A 115 -1.13 25.53 -14.15
CA LEU A 115 0.15 24.96 -13.76
C LEU A 115 0.08 24.31 -12.39
N ASN A 116 0.58 23.07 -12.28
CA ASN A 116 0.80 22.40 -11.01
C ASN A 116 2.30 22.29 -10.72
N VAL A 117 2.72 22.75 -9.54
CA VAL A 117 4.10 22.77 -9.08
C VAL A 117 4.29 21.77 -7.96
N LYS A 118 5.27 20.89 -8.11
CA LYS A 118 5.67 19.88 -7.08
C LYS A 118 4.50 19.02 -6.56
N ASN A 119 3.46 18.82 -7.36
CA ASN A 119 2.23 18.09 -6.97
C ASN A 119 1.53 18.64 -5.72
N LYS A 120 1.88 19.81 -5.27
CA LYS A 120 1.36 20.43 -4.06
C LYS A 120 0.66 21.75 -4.32
N HIS A 121 1.18 22.57 -5.18
CA HIS A 121 0.67 23.91 -5.47
C HIS A 121 0.14 23.98 -6.89
N SER A 122 -1.03 24.53 -7.08
CA SER A 122 -1.66 24.72 -8.39
C SER A 122 -2.04 26.18 -8.57
N PHE A 123 -1.78 26.70 -9.75
CA PHE A 123 -2.07 28.06 -10.16
C PHE A 123 -2.87 28.02 -11.47
N ALA A 124 -3.84 28.94 -11.62
CA ALA A 124 -4.50 29.13 -12.88
C ALA A 124 -4.78 30.62 -13.14
N LEU A 125 -4.63 31.02 -14.40
CA LEU A 125 -5.11 32.28 -14.93
C LEU A 125 -6.24 31.95 -15.91
N THR A 126 -7.41 32.53 -15.74
CA THR A 126 -8.59 32.25 -16.56
C THR A 126 -9.25 33.53 -17.01
N THR A 127 -9.80 33.50 -18.22
CA THR A 127 -10.69 34.54 -18.72
C THR A 127 -12.05 33.95 -19.03
N ARG A 128 -13.10 34.74 -18.79
CA ARG A 128 -14.48 34.33 -19.00
C ARG A 128 -15.37 35.53 -19.34
N ALA A 129 -16.29 35.34 -20.26
CA ALA A 129 -17.41 36.26 -20.48
C ALA A 129 -18.72 35.53 -20.20
N ARG A 130 -19.68 36.24 -19.60
CA ARG A 130 -20.95 35.66 -19.18
C ARG A 130 -22.13 36.58 -19.57
N VAL A 131 -23.18 35.95 -20.02
CA VAL A 131 -24.46 36.56 -20.27
C VAL A 131 -25.51 35.85 -19.41
N PHE A 132 -26.25 36.61 -18.65
CA PHE A 132 -27.39 36.11 -17.89
C PHE A 132 -28.62 36.89 -18.28
N ASN A 133 -29.71 36.19 -18.59
CA ASN A 133 -31.02 36.77 -18.85
C ASN A 133 -32.06 35.89 -18.14
N GLN A 134 -32.57 36.39 -17.04
CA GLN A 134 -33.38 35.60 -16.09
C GLN A 134 -34.70 36.33 -15.78
N PHE A 135 -35.81 35.61 -15.92
CA PHE A 135 -37.10 35.93 -15.38
C PHE A 135 -37.29 35.15 -14.10
N ARG A 136 -37.64 35.82 -13.03
CA ARG A 136 -37.79 35.21 -11.71
C ARG A 136 -39.13 35.50 -11.13
N ASN A 137 -39.82 34.47 -10.65
CA ASN A 137 -41.11 34.60 -9.94
C ASN A 137 -42.15 35.39 -10.71
N VAL A 138 -42.19 35.27 -12.04
CA VAL A 138 -43.11 36.00 -12.91
C VAL A 138 -44.44 35.26 -12.98
N ASN A 139 -45.54 36.00 -12.88
CA ASN A 139 -46.88 35.44 -13.05
C ASN A 139 -47.06 34.93 -14.49
N THR A 140 -47.58 33.70 -14.61
CA THR A 140 -47.68 33.00 -15.89
C THR A 140 -48.61 33.71 -16.86
N ASP A 141 -49.77 34.23 -16.36
CA ASP A 141 -50.73 34.89 -17.20
C ASP A 141 -50.26 36.27 -17.66
N VAL A 142 -49.53 37.00 -16.80
CA VAL A 142 -48.88 38.26 -17.19
C VAL A 142 -47.89 38.02 -18.33
N PHE A 143 -47.09 36.97 -18.25
CA PHE A 143 -46.12 36.70 -19.31
C PHE A 143 -46.77 36.17 -20.59
N ARG A 144 -47.80 35.33 -20.48
CA ARG A 144 -48.57 34.84 -21.62
C ARG A 144 -49.28 35.98 -22.36
N SER A 145 -49.84 36.98 -21.66
CA SER A 145 -50.43 38.14 -22.29
C SER A 145 -49.48 38.95 -23.18
N ILE A 146 -48.15 38.79 -22.94
CA ILE A 146 -47.11 39.48 -23.72
C ILE A 146 -46.60 38.63 -24.90
N VAL A 147 -46.53 37.30 -24.74
CA VAL A 147 -45.83 36.42 -25.70
C VAL A 147 -46.75 35.56 -26.56
N ASP A 148 -47.99 35.34 -26.15
CA ASP A 148 -48.97 34.46 -26.81
C ASP A 148 -50.06 35.30 -27.51
N ASP A 149 -50.00 35.39 -28.83
CA ASP A 149 -50.99 36.14 -29.64
C ASP A 149 -52.40 35.59 -29.49
N ASN A 150 -52.57 34.34 -29.06
CA ASN A 150 -53.89 33.71 -28.86
C ASN A 150 -54.41 33.91 -27.46
N PHE A 151 -53.71 34.59 -26.55
CA PHE A 151 -54.18 34.89 -25.19
C PHE A 151 -55.29 35.90 -25.18
N THR A 152 -55.57 36.52 -26.31
CA THR A 152 -56.70 37.46 -26.52
C THR A 152 -58.06 36.79 -26.66
N ASP A 153 -58.14 35.47 -26.71
CA ASP A 153 -59.44 34.75 -26.90
C ASP A 153 -60.24 34.53 -25.64
N VAL A 154 -59.82 35.07 -24.51
CA VAL A 154 -60.64 35.07 -23.30
C VAL A 154 -61.52 36.27 -23.30
N ASN A 155 -62.79 36.05 -23.61
CA ASN A 155 -63.84 37.04 -23.50
C ASN A 155 -64.02 37.55 -22.05
N GLY A 156 -63.09 38.38 -21.58
CA GLY A 156 -63.11 38.88 -20.21
C GLY A 156 -61.86 39.64 -19.78
N ASN A 157 -62.07 40.46 -18.74
CA ASN A 157 -60.93 41.16 -18.11
C ASN A 157 -60.03 40.21 -17.38
N ILE A 158 -58.77 40.22 -17.68
CA ILE A 158 -57.75 39.39 -17.03
C ILE A 158 -57.20 40.21 -15.87
N ALA A 159 -57.30 39.68 -14.65
CA ALA A 159 -56.65 40.25 -13.48
C ALA A 159 -55.22 39.78 -13.40
N LEU A 160 -54.29 40.69 -13.64
CA LEU A 160 -52.88 40.44 -13.56
C LEU A 160 -52.35 40.83 -12.15
N ARG A 161 -51.94 39.86 -11.38
CA ARG A 161 -51.42 40.08 -10.01
C ARG A 161 -50.05 39.47 -9.89
N ASP A 162 -49.08 40.30 -9.57
CA ASP A 162 -47.71 39.78 -9.36
C ASP A 162 -46.96 40.57 -8.30
N ASP A 163 -46.47 39.87 -7.31
CA ASP A 163 -45.61 40.40 -6.24
C ASP A 163 -44.20 39.85 -6.40
N ASN A 164 -43.23 40.74 -6.31
CA ASN A 164 -41.81 40.36 -6.32
C ASN A 164 -41.33 39.64 -7.60
N PHE A 165 -41.83 40.01 -8.76
CA PHE A 165 -41.24 39.52 -10.01
C PHE A 165 -39.96 40.28 -10.34
N ALA A 166 -39.09 39.65 -11.08
CA ALA A 166 -37.90 40.28 -11.60
C ALA A 166 -37.49 39.73 -12.98
N TRP A 167 -37.05 40.66 -13.84
CA TRP A 167 -36.35 40.35 -15.06
C TRP A 167 -34.98 41.03 -15.01
N ASN A 168 -33.90 40.23 -15.16
CA ASN A 168 -32.52 40.72 -15.14
C ASN A 168 -31.75 40.19 -16.33
N ALA A 169 -31.16 41.12 -17.09
CA ALA A 169 -30.19 40.82 -18.14
C ALA A 169 -28.83 41.43 -17.75
N ASN A 170 -27.80 40.63 -17.68
CA ASN A 170 -26.48 41.05 -17.23
C ASN A 170 -25.40 40.44 -18.14
N VAL A 171 -24.46 41.27 -18.57
CA VAL A 171 -23.30 40.87 -19.38
C VAL A 171 -22.03 41.41 -18.73
N TRP A 172 -21.09 40.52 -18.49
CA TRP A 172 -19.79 40.90 -17.92
C TRP A 172 -18.65 39.96 -18.35
N SER A 173 -17.43 40.42 -18.23
CA SER A 173 -16.19 39.66 -18.39
C SER A 173 -15.47 39.47 -17.08
N GLU A 174 -14.65 38.46 -16.99
CA GLU A 174 -13.88 38.11 -15.80
C GLU A 174 -12.44 37.75 -16.15
N ILE A 175 -11.49 38.23 -15.33
CA ILE A 175 -10.13 37.70 -15.28
C ILE A 175 -9.95 37.08 -13.89
N GLY A 176 -9.69 35.80 -13.83
CA GLY A 176 -9.55 35.04 -12.58
C GLY A 176 -8.14 34.55 -12.34
N LEU A 177 -7.63 34.78 -11.13
CA LEU A 177 -6.39 34.18 -10.64
C LEU A 177 -6.74 33.20 -9.54
N SER A 178 -6.34 31.94 -9.74
CA SER A 178 -6.67 30.85 -8.82
C SER A 178 -5.42 30.23 -8.23
N TYR A 179 -5.53 29.87 -6.95
CA TYR A 179 -4.50 29.12 -6.23
C TYR A 179 -5.14 27.99 -5.44
N ALA A 180 -4.53 26.80 -5.49
CA ALA A 180 -4.90 25.68 -4.65
C ALA A 180 -3.66 24.98 -4.11
N THR A 181 -3.79 24.44 -2.90
CA THR A 181 -2.68 23.72 -2.26
C THR A 181 -3.17 22.57 -1.38
N THR A 182 -2.29 21.59 -1.21
CA THR A 182 -2.50 20.54 -0.21
C THR A 182 -2.15 21.07 1.17
N LEU A 183 -3.15 21.15 2.04
CA LEU A 183 -3.05 21.64 3.42
C LEU A 183 -2.60 20.52 4.38
N LEU A 184 -3.10 19.30 4.16
CA LEU A 184 -2.79 18.12 4.95
C LEU A 184 -2.67 16.92 4.02
N ASP A 185 -1.58 16.14 4.17
CA ASP A 185 -1.42 14.83 3.58
C ASP A 185 -0.84 13.88 4.62
N LYS A 186 -1.67 12.97 5.11
CA LYS A 186 -1.31 11.87 6.01
C LYS A 186 -1.50 10.51 5.34
N GLY A 187 -1.23 10.41 4.04
CA GLY A 187 -1.40 9.20 3.26
C GLY A 187 -2.87 8.81 3.08
N LYS A 188 -3.51 8.33 4.15
CA LYS A 188 -4.95 7.94 4.10
C LYS A 188 -5.91 9.13 4.02
N HIS A 189 -5.51 10.30 4.51
CA HIS A 189 -6.35 11.49 4.63
C HIS A 189 -5.65 12.68 3.98
N VAL A 190 -6.27 13.25 2.96
CA VAL A 190 -5.74 14.42 2.26
C VAL A 190 -6.76 15.52 2.25
N VAL A 191 -6.34 16.73 2.64
CA VAL A 191 -7.16 17.96 2.63
C VAL A 191 -6.48 18.97 1.72
N ARG A 192 -7.27 19.59 0.83
CA ARG A 192 -6.80 20.69 -0.02
C ARG A 192 -7.70 21.90 0.14
N GLY A 193 -7.12 23.08 0.04
CA GLY A 193 -7.80 24.35 -0.03
C GLY A 193 -7.54 25.05 -1.35
N GLY A 194 -8.49 25.85 -1.79
CA GLY A 194 -8.37 26.62 -3.02
C GLY A 194 -9.14 27.92 -2.95
N VAL A 195 -8.64 28.95 -3.62
CA VAL A 195 -9.24 30.27 -3.76
C VAL A 195 -9.09 30.76 -5.19
N THR A 196 -10.10 31.44 -5.69
CA THR A 196 -10.06 32.22 -6.93
C THR A 196 -10.40 33.66 -6.63
N LEU A 197 -9.61 34.58 -7.10
CA LEU A 197 -9.93 36.02 -7.08
C LEU A 197 -10.21 36.47 -8.52
N ARG A 198 -11.25 37.28 -8.71
CA ARG A 198 -11.69 37.73 -10.03
C ARG A 198 -11.76 39.25 -10.08
N TYR A 199 -11.23 39.79 -11.16
CA TYR A 199 -11.56 41.11 -11.64
C TYR A 199 -12.78 40.99 -12.54
N LEU A 200 -13.78 41.84 -12.32
CA LEU A 200 -15.05 41.83 -13.04
C LEU A 200 -15.18 43.14 -13.83
N GLY A 201 -15.39 43.02 -15.13
CA GLY A 201 -15.68 44.13 -16.02
C GLY A 201 -17.12 44.04 -16.52
N GLY A 202 -18.01 44.86 -15.99
CA GLY A 202 -19.39 44.90 -16.41
C GLY A 202 -19.54 45.62 -17.78
N ALA A 203 -20.13 44.94 -18.74
CA ALA A 203 -20.42 45.50 -20.07
C ALA A 203 -21.81 46.15 -20.07
N GLY A 204 -22.84 45.43 -19.61
CA GLY A 204 -24.18 45.95 -19.59
C GLY A 204 -25.09 45.24 -18.60
N TYR A 205 -26.06 45.94 -18.12
CA TYR A 205 -27.15 45.34 -17.35
C TYR A 205 -28.48 46.08 -17.64
N LEU A 206 -29.57 45.32 -17.53
CA LEU A 206 -30.95 45.78 -17.52
C LEU A 206 -31.65 45.00 -16.41
N GLY A 207 -32.37 45.70 -15.54
CA GLY A 207 -33.18 45.11 -14.49
C GLY A 207 -34.55 45.73 -14.41
N LEU A 208 -35.58 44.91 -14.36
CA LEU A 208 -36.97 45.28 -14.06
C LEU A 208 -37.39 44.45 -12.85
N GLN A 209 -37.88 45.13 -11.82
CA GLN A 209 -38.39 44.47 -10.64
C GLN A 209 -39.74 45.08 -10.24
N GLY A 210 -40.75 44.23 -10.10
CA GLY A 210 -41.99 44.58 -9.52
C GLY A 210 -42.04 44.26 -8.03
N ASP A 211 -42.42 45.23 -7.22
CA ASP A 211 -42.72 45.01 -5.80
C ASP A 211 -44.20 44.70 -5.58
N ASN A 212 -45.06 45.20 -6.48
CA ASN A 212 -46.50 44.94 -6.52
C ASN A 212 -47.06 45.32 -7.90
N LEU A 213 -47.50 44.34 -8.67
CA LEU A 213 -48.24 44.54 -9.92
C LEU A 213 -49.68 44.18 -9.66
N ASN A 214 -50.57 45.20 -9.68
CA ASN A 214 -52.03 45.07 -9.61
C ASN A 214 -52.64 45.70 -10.86
N ALA A 215 -52.92 44.87 -11.84
CA ALA A 215 -53.35 45.29 -13.15
C ALA A 215 -54.55 44.47 -13.64
N ASN A 216 -55.34 45.07 -14.50
CA ASN A 216 -56.44 44.44 -15.25
C ASN A 216 -56.19 44.68 -16.75
N TYR A 217 -56.10 43.62 -17.53
CA TYR A 217 -56.12 43.74 -18.99
C TYR A 217 -57.51 43.67 -19.52
N TYR A 218 -57.89 44.70 -20.32
CA TYR A 218 -59.18 44.84 -20.99
C TYR A 218 -58.93 44.50 -22.47
N SER A 219 -59.39 43.35 -22.89
CA SER A 219 -59.15 42.85 -24.26
C SER A 219 -59.88 43.69 -25.32
N ALA A 220 -61.05 44.29 -24.99
CA ALA A 220 -61.80 45.13 -25.92
C ALA A 220 -61.07 46.45 -26.27
N GLU A 221 -60.19 46.94 -25.37
CA GLU A 221 -59.49 48.22 -25.51
C GLU A 221 -57.99 48.00 -25.80
N ASP A 222 -57.56 46.74 -25.79
CA ASP A 222 -56.15 46.34 -25.80
C ASP A 222 -55.31 47.18 -24.83
N SER A 223 -55.85 47.34 -23.60
CA SER A 223 -55.21 48.17 -22.61
C SER A 223 -55.05 47.47 -21.25
N VAL A 224 -53.97 47.77 -20.57
CA VAL A 224 -53.63 47.31 -19.22
C VAL A 224 -53.86 48.52 -18.27
N HIS A 225 -54.85 48.42 -17.39
CA HIS A 225 -55.11 49.41 -16.34
C HIS A 225 -54.44 48.91 -15.05
N VAL A 226 -53.58 49.74 -14.43
CA VAL A 226 -52.89 49.44 -13.22
C VAL A 226 -53.32 50.23 -12.05
N GLN A 227 -53.45 49.65 -10.84
CA GLN A 227 -53.83 50.26 -9.60
C GLN A 227 -52.76 49.98 -8.51
N ASN A 228 -52.28 51.04 -7.87
CA ASN A 228 -51.34 50.96 -6.78
C ASN A 228 -50.17 50.04 -7.13
N THR A 229 -49.68 50.08 -8.37
CA THR A 229 -48.57 49.29 -8.88
C THR A 229 -47.29 49.97 -8.54
N ARG A 230 -46.27 49.18 -8.21
CA ARG A 230 -44.91 49.65 -7.99
C ARG A 230 -43.90 48.70 -8.69
N PHE A 231 -43.02 49.30 -9.47
CA PHE A 231 -41.92 48.58 -10.09
C PHE A 231 -40.68 49.49 -10.20
N ASN A 232 -39.51 48.88 -10.33
CA ASN A 232 -38.24 49.56 -10.48
C ASN A 232 -37.59 49.13 -11.80
N MET A 233 -36.99 50.07 -12.51
CA MET A 233 -36.15 49.76 -13.68
C MET A 233 -34.76 50.31 -13.45
N ALA A 234 -33.74 49.58 -13.83
CA ALA A 234 -32.37 50.05 -13.81
C ALA A 234 -31.58 49.53 -15.02
N SER A 235 -30.77 50.39 -15.62
CA SER A 235 -29.98 50.04 -16.77
C SER A 235 -28.74 50.95 -16.90
N ASN A 236 -27.69 50.46 -17.51
CA ASN A 236 -26.56 51.27 -17.97
C ASN A 236 -26.44 51.31 -19.49
N LEU A 237 -27.43 50.83 -20.23
CA LEU A 237 -27.48 50.81 -21.67
C LEU A 237 -27.75 52.21 -22.22
N SER A 238 -26.93 52.67 -23.17
CA SER A 238 -27.16 53.94 -23.85
C SER A 238 -28.18 53.80 -25.01
N ASN A 239 -28.69 54.92 -25.48
CA ASN A 239 -29.90 55.01 -26.33
C ASN A 239 -29.87 54.29 -27.67
N ASP A 240 -28.69 53.88 -28.19
CA ASP A 240 -28.59 53.39 -29.56
C ASP A 240 -28.05 51.95 -29.62
N GLY A 241 -28.94 50.98 -29.70
CA GLY A 241 -28.60 49.62 -30.10
C GLY A 241 -27.72 48.80 -29.15
N ALA A 242 -27.54 49.22 -27.91
CA ALA A 242 -26.52 48.75 -27.00
C ALA A 242 -26.58 47.22 -26.63
N MET A 243 -27.72 46.56 -26.82
CA MET A 243 -27.78 45.09 -26.63
C MET A 243 -27.13 44.32 -27.76
N SER A 244 -27.13 44.84 -29.01
CA SER A 244 -26.43 44.23 -30.14
C SER A 244 -24.93 44.47 -30.04
N ASP A 245 -24.51 45.62 -29.54
CA ASP A 245 -23.10 45.97 -29.39
C ASP A 245 -22.37 45.13 -28.31
N LEU A 246 -23.13 44.68 -27.27
CA LEU A 246 -22.59 43.80 -26.25
C LEU A 246 -22.16 42.40 -26.79
N ALA A 247 -22.78 41.95 -27.88
CA ALA A 247 -22.48 40.70 -28.54
C ALA A 247 -21.30 40.81 -29.53
N THR A 248 -20.81 42.03 -29.78
CA THR A 248 -19.68 42.28 -30.68
C THR A 248 -18.33 42.11 -29.93
N GLY A 249 -17.23 41.87 -30.68
CA GLY A 249 -15.91 41.80 -30.10
C GLY A 249 -15.46 43.09 -29.42
N SER A 250 -15.95 44.28 -29.85
CA SER A 250 -15.71 45.55 -29.20
C SER A 250 -16.44 45.66 -27.86
N GLY A 251 -17.66 45.23 -27.77
CA GLY A 251 -18.40 45.18 -26.51
C GLY A 251 -17.78 44.27 -25.46
N PHE A 252 -17.24 43.14 -25.91
CA PHE A 252 -16.44 42.26 -25.03
C PHE A 252 -15.19 42.97 -24.48
N MET A 253 -14.45 43.62 -25.32
CA MET A 253 -13.24 44.38 -24.93
C MET A 253 -13.58 45.56 -24.02
N ASP A 254 -14.65 46.28 -24.29
CA ASP A 254 -15.13 47.38 -23.44
C ASP A 254 -15.57 46.88 -22.06
N GLY A 255 -16.21 45.71 -21.99
CA GLY A 255 -16.49 45.01 -20.76
C GLY A 255 -15.22 44.64 -20.02
N LEU A 256 -14.24 44.00 -20.70
CA LEU A 256 -12.98 43.62 -20.10
C LEU A 256 -12.23 44.81 -19.50
N LEU A 257 -12.32 45.98 -20.15
CA LEU A 257 -11.74 47.23 -19.70
C LEU A 257 -12.56 47.92 -18.60
N GLY A 258 -13.75 47.36 -18.23
CA GLY A 258 -14.62 47.89 -17.19
C GLY A 258 -15.30 49.20 -17.51
N LYS A 259 -15.46 49.51 -18.83
CA LYS A 259 -16.05 50.77 -19.25
C LYS A 259 -17.50 51.00 -18.79
N GLY A 260 -18.29 49.94 -18.57
CA GLY A 260 -19.65 49.98 -18.03
C GLY A 260 -19.71 49.94 -16.52
N GLY A 261 -19.01 48.98 -15.93
CA GLY A 261 -18.98 48.75 -14.49
C GLY A 261 -17.79 47.94 -14.04
N LEU A 262 -17.40 48.08 -12.77
CA LEU A 262 -16.27 47.38 -12.18
C LEU A 262 -16.69 46.62 -10.95
N GLY A 263 -16.04 45.49 -10.69
CA GLY A 263 -16.27 44.69 -9.50
C GLY A 263 -15.15 43.72 -9.18
N LEU A 264 -15.34 43.09 -8.06
CA LEU A 264 -14.47 42.00 -7.60
C LEU A 264 -15.32 40.76 -7.28
N GLY A 265 -14.77 39.61 -7.57
CA GLY A 265 -15.38 38.34 -7.25
C GLY A 265 -14.39 37.39 -6.59
N ALA A 266 -14.90 36.40 -5.90
CA ALA A 266 -14.10 35.35 -5.29
C ALA A 266 -14.83 34.01 -5.28
N ASP A 267 -14.05 32.90 -5.33
CA ASP A 267 -14.50 31.58 -4.94
C ASP A 267 -13.58 31.04 -3.85
N ILE A 268 -14.13 30.30 -2.92
CA ILE A 268 -13.37 29.62 -1.85
C ILE A 268 -13.89 28.20 -1.76
N GLY A 269 -12.97 27.26 -1.64
CA GLY A 269 -13.34 25.86 -1.50
C GLY A 269 -12.30 25.00 -0.85
N PHE A 270 -12.73 23.83 -0.45
CA PHE A 270 -11.86 22.79 0.06
C PHE A 270 -12.30 21.40 -0.43
N THR A 271 -11.38 20.44 -0.37
CA THR A 271 -11.65 19.03 -0.64
C THR A 271 -11.04 18.17 0.46
N TYR A 272 -11.71 17.07 0.78
CA TYR A 272 -11.21 16.01 1.65
C TYR A 272 -11.27 14.69 0.91
N GLU A 273 -10.16 13.94 0.91
CA GLU A 273 -10.05 12.61 0.31
C GLU A 273 -9.73 11.56 1.35
N TYR A 274 -10.44 10.44 1.28
CA TYR A 274 -10.13 9.23 2.02
C TYR A 274 -9.51 8.19 1.10
N ARG A 275 -8.27 7.78 1.40
CA ARG A 275 -7.38 6.90 0.60
C ARG A 275 -6.99 5.65 1.38
N PRO A 276 -7.90 4.71 1.68
CA PRO A 276 -7.64 3.57 2.57
C PRO A 276 -6.50 2.67 2.07
N LYS A 277 -6.32 2.56 0.76
CA LYS A 277 -5.33 1.71 0.10
C LYS A 277 -4.23 2.53 -0.61
N HIS A 278 -3.87 3.71 -0.11
CA HIS A 278 -2.94 4.63 -0.78
C HIS A 278 -1.60 3.98 -1.16
N GLN A 279 -1.09 3.04 -0.35
CA GLN A 279 0.16 2.31 -0.63
C GLN A 279 0.11 1.46 -1.92
N GLN A 280 -1.08 1.00 -2.35
CA GLN A 280 -1.25 0.25 -3.61
C GLN A 280 -1.19 1.15 -4.86
N TYR A 281 -1.22 2.44 -4.65
CA TYR A 281 -1.18 3.48 -5.69
C TYR A 281 0.15 4.24 -5.68
N THR A 282 1.21 3.55 -5.26
CA THR A 282 2.59 4.03 -5.32
C THR A 282 3.40 3.21 -6.31
N TYR A 283 4.54 3.72 -6.70
CA TYR A 283 5.55 3.01 -7.49
C TYR A 283 6.94 3.38 -6.98
N GLU A 284 7.87 2.49 -7.18
CA GLU A 284 9.27 2.70 -6.81
C GLU A 284 9.99 3.45 -7.93
N MET A 285 10.71 4.53 -7.58
CA MET A 285 11.51 5.32 -8.51
C MET A 285 12.42 6.29 -7.74
N ASP A 286 13.67 6.43 -8.17
CA ASP A 286 14.66 7.34 -7.57
C ASP A 286 14.90 7.07 -6.08
N CYS A 287 15.06 5.81 -5.68
CA CYS A 287 15.18 5.32 -4.30
C CYS A 287 13.95 5.55 -3.40
N ASP A 288 12.87 6.11 -3.93
CA ASP A 288 11.62 6.29 -3.19
C ASP A 288 10.67 5.12 -3.50
N LYS A 289 10.52 4.19 -2.53
CA LYS A 289 9.63 3.02 -2.65
C LYS A 289 8.14 3.38 -2.62
N ASN A 290 7.80 4.57 -2.15
CA ASN A 290 6.41 4.98 -1.89
C ASN A 290 5.99 6.19 -2.71
N ARG A 291 6.61 6.43 -3.85
CA ARG A 291 6.28 7.56 -4.71
C ARG A 291 4.85 7.45 -5.23
N PRO A 292 3.99 8.46 -5.02
CA PRO A 292 2.62 8.42 -5.52
C PRO A 292 2.54 8.28 -7.04
N ASP A 293 1.72 7.35 -7.52
CA ASP A 293 1.50 7.15 -8.96
C ASP A 293 0.66 8.30 -9.54
N PRO A 294 1.21 9.16 -10.41
CA PRO A 294 0.49 10.30 -10.93
C PRO A 294 -0.61 9.93 -11.93
N GLU A 295 -0.67 8.69 -12.39
CA GLU A 295 -1.65 8.21 -13.35
C GLU A 295 -2.84 7.50 -12.71
N LYS A 296 -2.81 7.30 -11.39
CA LYS A 296 -3.85 6.58 -10.65
C LYS A 296 -4.45 7.43 -9.53
N ASP A 297 -5.73 7.23 -9.28
CA ASP A 297 -6.44 7.87 -8.18
C ASP A 297 -6.48 6.95 -6.98
N ALA A 298 -5.93 7.42 -5.87
CA ALA A 298 -5.83 6.64 -4.64
C ALA A 298 -7.06 6.77 -3.73
N TYR A 299 -7.95 7.76 -3.98
CA TYR A 299 -9.11 7.97 -3.11
C TYR A 299 -10.21 6.92 -3.36
N LEU A 300 -10.85 6.51 -2.28
CA LEU A 300 -12.10 5.78 -2.32
C LEU A 300 -13.28 6.75 -2.47
N PHE A 301 -13.26 7.83 -1.70
CA PHE A 301 -14.20 8.94 -1.88
C PHE A 301 -13.50 10.29 -1.66
N ARG A 302 -14.05 11.32 -2.31
CA ARG A 302 -13.64 12.70 -2.19
C ARG A 302 -14.88 13.56 -1.93
N PHE A 303 -14.91 14.19 -0.78
CA PHE A 303 -15.87 15.23 -0.45
C PHE A 303 -15.32 16.60 -0.87
N SER A 304 -16.18 17.47 -1.38
CA SER A 304 -15.83 18.84 -1.76
C SER A 304 -16.91 19.81 -1.33
N ALA A 305 -16.50 21.00 -0.88
CA ALA A 305 -17.40 22.09 -0.59
C ALA A 305 -16.78 23.41 -1.04
N ALA A 306 -17.59 24.26 -1.64
CA ALA A 306 -17.18 25.58 -2.07
C ALA A 306 -18.33 26.59 -2.01
N VAL A 307 -17.98 27.85 -1.86
CA VAL A 307 -18.84 28.99 -2.16
C VAL A 307 -18.24 29.67 -3.37
N THR A 308 -19.02 29.75 -4.43
CA THR A 308 -18.59 30.28 -5.74
C THR A 308 -19.35 31.55 -6.09
N ASP A 309 -18.76 32.35 -6.98
CA ASP A 309 -19.33 33.60 -7.48
C ASP A 309 -19.72 34.60 -6.36
N ILE A 310 -18.89 34.72 -5.31
CA ILE A 310 -19.04 35.74 -4.28
C ILE A 310 -18.58 37.06 -4.88
N GLY A 311 -19.44 38.10 -4.82
CA GLY A 311 -19.05 39.44 -5.28
C GLY A 311 -20.15 40.21 -5.98
N SER A 312 -19.77 41.37 -6.49
CA SER A 312 -20.69 42.27 -7.19
C SER A 312 -19.95 43.22 -8.13
N MET A 313 -20.68 43.78 -9.06
CA MET A 313 -20.23 44.85 -9.97
C MET A 313 -21.02 46.12 -9.66
N ARG A 314 -20.33 47.25 -9.74
CA ARG A 314 -20.93 48.58 -9.52
C ARG A 314 -20.87 49.36 -10.83
N TYR A 315 -22.05 49.73 -11.33
CA TYR A 315 -22.22 50.51 -12.55
C TYR A 315 -22.42 51.99 -12.20
N LYS A 316 -21.55 52.82 -12.75
CA LYS A 316 -21.58 54.28 -12.50
C LYS A 316 -21.85 55.05 -13.78
N LYS A 317 -21.27 54.63 -14.89
CA LYS A 317 -21.38 55.30 -16.17
C LYS A 317 -22.70 54.93 -16.88
N ASN A 318 -23.40 55.87 -17.41
CA ASN A 318 -24.73 55.72 -18.09
C ASN A 318 -25.77 55.00 -17.17
N ASN A 319 -25.51 54.95 -15.87
CA ASN A 319 -26.42 54.30 -14.95
C ASN A 319 -27.70 55.13 -14.78
N LYS A 320 -28.83 54.49 -15.04
CA LYS A 320 -30.17 54.98 -14.78
C LYS A 320 -30.90 53.99 -13.88
N ASN A 321 -31.62 54.53 -12.90
CA ASN A 321 -32.38 53.74 -11.95
C ASN A 321 -33.63 54.57 -11.59
N ALA A 322 -34.81 54.12 -11.96
CA ALA A 322 -36.05 54.80 -11.70
C ALA A 322 -37.08 53.87 -11.04
N SER A 323 -37.83 54.44 -10.11
CA SER A 323 -38.96 53.80 -9.45
C SER A 323 -40.25 54.37 -10.00
N PHE A 324 -41.13 53.51 -10.38
CA PHE A 324 -42.47 53.85 -10.95
C PHE A 324 -43.53 53.40 -9.95
N SER A 325 -44.47 54.28 -9.66
CA SER A 325 -45.59 53.93 -8.76
C SER A 325 -46.87 54.71 -9.11
N GLY A 326 -47.99 54.12 -8.85
CA GLY A 326 -49.26 54.79 -9.01
C GLY A 326 -50.32 53.97 -9.73
N ASN A 327 -51.25 54.72 -10.24
CA ASN A 327 -52.36 54.22 -11.06
C ASN A 327 -52.22 54.81 -12.47
N GLY A 328 -52.55 54.02 -13.47
CA GLY A 328 -52.42 54.44 -14.86
C GLY A 328 -52.90 53.35 -15.81
N TYR A 329 -52.72 53.61 -17.07
CA TYR A 329 -52.95 52.58 -18.09
C TYR A 329 -51.86 52.61 -19.12
N PHE A 330 -51.65 51.51 -19.83
CA PHE A 330 -50.75 51.41 -20.96
C PHE A 330 -51.27 50.37 -21.96
N LYS A 331 -50.93 50.53 -23.21
CA LYS A 331 -51.16 49.50 -24.23
C LYS A 331 -49.94 48.70 -24.52
N PRO A 332 -50.03 47.37 -24.50
CA PRO A 332 -48.83 46.51 -24.73
C PRO A 332 -48.14 46.81 -26.04
N GLU A 333 -48.85 47.11 -27.09
CA GLU A 333 -48.27 47.47 -28.39
C GLU A 333 -47.45 48.75 -28.33
N GLU A 334 -47.95 49.80 -27.69
CA GLU A 334 -47.33 51.11 -27.52
C GLU A 334 -46.04 50.98 -26.67
N VAL A 335 -46.07 50.16 -25.61
CA VAL A 335 -44.90 49.87 -24.76
C VAL A 335 -43.77 49.32 -25.63
N GLY A 336 -44.10 48.47 -26.61
CA GLY A 336 -43.11 47.90 -27.53
C GLY A 336 -42.52 48.89 -28.54
N ASP A 337 -43.27 49.90 -28.94
CA ASP A 337 -42.86 50.85 -29.96
C ASP A 337 -42.30 52.17 -29.37
N GLU A 338 -42.76 52.61 -28.19
CA GLU A 338 -42.36 53.87 -27.56
C GLU A 338 -41.24 53.75 -26.52
N ILE A 339 -40.99 52.52 -25.99
CA ILE A 339 -39.98 52.34 -24.95
C ILE A 339 -38.74 51.63 -25.51
N ASP A 340 -37.72 52.40 -25.87
CA ASP A 340 -36.43 51.89 -26.32
C ASP A 340 -35.41 51.81 -25.17
N ASN A 341 -35.57 52.66 -24.18
CA ASN A 341 -34.65 52.79 -23.06
C ASN A 341 -35.39 53.33 -21.80
N ILE A 342 -34.67 53.48 -20.69
CA ILE A 342 -35.25 53.92 -19.42
C ILE A 342 -35.77 55.36 -19.48
N ASN A 343 -35.19 56.26 -20.29
CA ASN A 343 -35.67 57.65 -20.41
C ASN A 343 -37.00 57.69 -21.17
N SER A 344 -37.11 56.91 -22.28
CA SER A 344 -38.42 56.80 -22.96
C SER A 344 -39.48 56.14 -22.10
N ALA A 345 -39.09 55.13 -21.25
CA ALA A 345 -39.97 54.54 -20.26
C ALA A 345 -40.44 55.56 -19.23
N GLU A 346 -39.55 56.39 -18.68
CA GLU A 346 -39.91 57.46 -17.74
C GLU A 346 -40.91 58.42 -18.36
N THR A 347 -40.66 58.88 -19.59
CA THR A 347 -41.56 59.77 -20.30
C THR A 347 -42.90 59.12 -20.58
N TYR A 348 -42.91 57.90 -21.07
CA TYR A 348 -44.11 57.10 -21.37
C TYR A 348 -45.00 56.93 -20.17
N PHE A 349 -44.48 56.42 -19.04
CA PHE A 349 -45.22 56.15 -17.82
C PHE A 349 -45.66 57.45 -17.11
N ARG A 350 -44.82 58.48 -17.10
CA ARG A 350 -45.19 59.80 -16.53
C ARG A 350 -46.39 60.41 -17.24
N ASN A 351 -46.43 60.34 -18.56
CA ASN A 351 -47.55 60.82 -19.37
C ASN A 351 -48.84 60.04 -19.16
N ARG A 352 -48.75 58.83 -18.56
CA ARG A 352 -49.89 57.94 -18.27
C ARG A 352 -50.27 57.85 -16.80
N GLY A 353 -49.83 58.85 -15.98
CA GLY A 353 -50.24 59.00 -14.59
C GLY A 353 -49.37 58.33 -13.53
N PHE A 354 -48.23 57.76 -13.91
CA PHE A 354 -47.29 57.21 -12.93
C PHE A 354 -46.45 58.30 -12.28
N VAL A 355 -46.17 58.14 -10.98
CA VAL A 355 -45.14 58.91 -10.28
C VAL A 355 -43.80 58.21 -10.55
N VAL A 356 -42.92 58.96 -11.17
CA VAL A 356 -41.59 58.45 -11.49
C VAL A 356 -40.57 59.16 -10.61
N THR A 357 -39.76 58.36 -9.87
CA THR A 357 -38.67 58.84 -9.01
C THR A 357 -37.37 58.34 -9.50
N ASP A 358 -36.48 59.27 -9.90
CA ASP A 358 -35.12 58.96 -10.30
C ASP A 358 -34.25 58.72 -9.08
N ASN A 359 -33.50 57.60 -9.12
CA ASN A 359 -32.51 57.24 -8.11
C ASN A 359 -31.11 57.51 -8.69
N ALA A 360 -30.39 58.47 -8.10
CA ALA A 360 -29.06 58.88 -8.57
C ALA A 360 -27.93 57.89 -8.21
N ASP A 361 -28.22 56.93 -7.34
CA ASP A 361 -27.18 56.02 -6.80
C ASP A 361 -26.69 55.00 -7.87
N PRO A 362 -25.41 54.72 -7.87
CA PRO A 362 -24.86 53.66 -8.72
C PRO A 362 -25.49 52.30 -8.44
N THR A 363 -25.91 51.64 -9.49
CA THR A 363 -26.49 50.29 -9.33
C THR A 363 -25.42 49.22 -9.03
N THR A 364 -25.71 48.42 -8.03
CA THR A 364 -24.87 47.25 -7.69
C THR A 364 -25.57 45.98 -8.14
N VAL A 365 -24.89 45.22 -8.98
CA VAL A 365 -25.33 43.94 -9.53
C VAL A 365 -24.51 42.81 -8.86
N LYS A 366 -25.17 41.96 -8.08
CA LYS A 366 -24.50 40.82 -7.44
C LYS A 366 -24.31 39.67 -8.39
N LEU A 367 -23.21 38.95 -8.19
CA LEU A 367 -22.93 37.68 -8.89
C LEU A 367 -23.89 36.57 -8.40
N PRO A 368 -24.09 35.50 -9.17
CA PRO A 368 -24.96 34.37 -8.80
C PRO A 368 -24.27 33.46 -7.78
N THR A 369 -24.12 33.96 -6.56
CA THR A 369 -23.42 33.28 -5.46
C THR A 369 -24.11 31.96 -5.12
N ALA A 370 -23.31 30.88 -5.06
CA ALA A 370 -23.83 29.54 -4.81
C ALA A 370 -22.95 28.72 -3.86
N LEU A 371 -23.58 27.90 -3.04
CA LEU A 371 -22.97 26.80 -2.32
C LEU A 371 -22.86 25.59 -3.25
N VAL A 372 -21.70 25.00 -3.36
CA VAL A 372 -21.43 23.78 -4.14
C VAL A 372 -20.91 22.70 -3.21
N LEU A 373 -21.64 21.61 -3.08
CA LEU A 373 -21.25 20.41 -2.33
C LEU A 373 -21.08 19.25 -3.30
N GLY A 374 -20.01 18.50 -3.17
CA GLY A 374 -19.72 17.35 -4.03
C GLY A 374 -19.25 16.15 -3.25
N LEU A 375 -19.72 14.98 -3.65
CA LEU A 375 -19.21 13.68 -3.19
C LEU A 375 -18.85 12.84 -4.40
N ASP A 376 -17.61 12.45 -4.51
CA ASP A 376 -17.11 11.63 -5.60
C ASP A 376 -16.65 10.28 -5.04
N TYR A 377 -17.15 9.19 -5.62
CA TYR A 377 -16.86 7.82 -5.19
C TYR A 377 -16.19 7.05 -6.32
N HIS A 378 -15.01 6.47 -6.02
CA HIS A 378 -14.28 5.61 -6.94
C HIS A 378 -14.81 4.17 -6.81
N ILE A 379 -15.52 3.68 -7.82
CA ILE A 379 -16.15 2.36 -7.80
C ILE A 379 -15.12 1.27 -8.12
N TYR A 380 -14.53 1.33 -9.31
CA TYR A 380 -13.56 0.34 -9.77
C TYR A 380 -12.83 0.81 -11.02
N LYS A 381 -11.48 0.69 -11.07
CA LYS A 381 -10.66 1.15 -12.20
C LYS A 381 -10.98 2.59 -12.62
N GLY A 382 -11.49 2.80 -13.83
CA GLY A 382 -11.88 4.11 -14.34
C GLY A 382 -13.34 4.49 -14.07
N PHE A 383 -14.14 3.72 -13.31
CA PHE A 383 -15.53 4.00 -13.03
C PHE A 383 -15.70 4.75 -11.72
N TYR A 384 -16.44 5.85 -11.79
CA TYR A 384 -16.74 6.74 -10.68
C TYR A 384 -18.21 7.11 -10.66
N ALA A 385 -18.70 7.53 -9.52
CA ALA A 385 -19.99 8.18 -9.37
C ALA A 385 -19.81 9.48 -8.57
N ASN A 386 -20.30 10.57 -9.12
CA ASN A 386 -20.28 11.88 -8.46
C ASN A 386 -21.70 12.33 -8.14
N ALA A 387 -21.92 12.89 -6.95
CA ALA A 387 -23.11 13.62 -6.59
C ALA A 387 -22.73 15.08 -6.30
N THR A 388 -23.29 16.03 -7.02
CA THR A 388 -23.04 17.47 -6.83
C THR A 388 -24.35 18.20 -6.56
N TYR A 389 -24.43 18.88 -5.42
CA TYR A 389 -25.49 19.80 -5.08
C TYR A 389 -25.01 21.24 -5.29
N ILE A 390 -25.85 22.05 -5.95
CA ILE A 390 -25.67 23.49 -6.04
C ILE A 390 -26.88 24.14 -5.38
N GLY A 391 -26.62 25.04 -4.46
CA GLY A 391 -27.68 25.81 -3.76
C GLY A 391 -27.47 27.29 -3.96
N ASN A 392 -28.50 28.00 -4.39
CA ASN A 392 -28.47 29.45 -4.50
C ASN A 392 -28.34 30.12 -3.11
N LEU A 393 -27.44 31.09 -2.99
CA LEU A 393 -27.22 31.87 -1.76
C LEU A 393 -27.73 33.33 -1.87
N ASN A 394 -28.07 33.80 -3.07
CA ASN A 394 -28.64 35.13 -3.25
C ASN A 394 -30.06 35.18 -2.74
N THR A 395 -30.41 36.31 -2.12
CA THR A 395 -31.72 36.54 -1.51
C THR A 395 -32.67 37.28 -2.48
N LYS A 396 -33.95 37.26 -2.18
CA LYS A 396 -34.96 38.04 -2.93
C LYS A 396 -34.68 39.55 -2.91
N ASN A 397 -33.93 40.05 -1.93
CA ASN A 397 -33.58 41.47 -1.79
C ASN A 397 -32.48 41.92 -2.75
N ASP A 398 -31.83 40.98 -3.45
CA ASP A 398 -30.81 41.26 -4.48
C ASP A 398 -31.49 41.66 -5.79
N LYS A 399 -31.93 42.92 -5.86
CA LYS A 399 -32.85 43.43 -6.89
C LYS A 399 -32.41 43.12 -8.31
N TYR A 400 -31.17 43.43 -8.66
CA TYR A 400 -30.69 43.37 -10.06
C TYR A 400 -29.65 42.25 -10.30
N GLY A 401 -29.35 41.46 -9.27
CA GLY A 401 -28.38 40.35 -9.34
C GLY A 401 -28.91 39.12 -10.07
N SER A 402 -28.02 38.39 -10.72
CA SER A 402 -28.31 37.06 -11.27
C SER A 402 -28.35 36.03 -10.15
N MET A 403 -29.13 34.95 -10.33
CA MET A 403 -29.25 33.85 -9.36
C MET A 403 -28.78 32.53 -9.98
N SER A 404 -28.10 31.70 -9.19
CA SER A 404 -27.86 30.30 -9.53
C SER A 404 -29.13 29.48 -9.35
N TYR A 405 -29.38 28.51 -10.22
CA TYR A 405 -30.45 27.55 -10.03
C TYR A 405 -30.00 26.46 -9.04
N SER A 406 -30.84 26.18 -8.06
CA SER A 406 -30.60 25.10 -7.10
C SER A 406 -30.87 23.76 -7.76
N GLN A 407 -29.90 22.83 -7.70
CA GLN A 407 -30.00 21.54 -8.35
C GLN A 407 -29.12 20.47 -7.70
N LEU A 408 -29.55 19.22 -7.89
CA LEU A 408 -28.78 18.04 -7.52
C LEU A 408 -28.47 17.24 -8.78
N THR A 409 -27.21 16.96 -9.00
CA THR A 409 -26.73 16.18 -10.15
C THR A 409 -25.98 14.93 -9.69
N VAL A 410 -26.36 13.77 -10.20
CA VAL A 410 -25.62 12.52 -10.04
C VAL A 410 -25.01 12.16 -11.38
N THR A 411 -23.68 11.98 -11.41
CA THR A 411 -22.93 11.73 -12.64
C THR A 411 -22.13 10.42 -12.51
N PRO A 412 -22.67 9.26 -12.92
CA PRO A 412 -21.84 8.12 -13.23
C PRO A 412 -20.92 8.48 -14.39
N ARG A 413 -19.64 8.12 -14.27
CA ARG A 413 -18.66 8.41 -15.32
C ARG A 413 -17.59 7.32 -15.45
N TYR A 414 -17.12 7.15 -16.66
CA TYR A 414 -15.87 6.46 -16.98
C TYR A 414 -14.79 7.51 -17.25
N ASP A 415 -13.69 7.45 -16.50
CA ASP A 415 -12.70 8.52 -16.44
C ASP A 415 -11.28 7.95 -16.47
N ILE A 416 -10.64 8.06 -17.62
CA ILE A 416 -9.25 7.69 -17.83
C ILE A 416 -8.49 8.85 -18.49
N ARG A 417 -7.18 8.73 -18.57
CA ARG A 417 -6.33 9.78 -19.14
C ARG A 417 -6.75 10.25 -20.52
N GLN A 418 -7.12 9.31 -21.41
CA GLN A 418 -7.45 9.61 -22.80
C GLN A 418 -8.89 10.09 -22.96
N VAL A 419 -9.80 9.53 -22.19
CA VAL A 419 -11.24 9.70 -22.39
C VAL A 419 -11.95 9.85 -21.03
N THR A 420 -12.89 10.78 -20.99
CA THR A 420 -13.94 10.83 -19.95
C THR A 420 -15.29 10.76 -20.65
N VAL A 421 -16.17 9.90 -20.15
CA VAL A 421 -17.57 9.84 -20.53
C VAL A 421 -18.39 9.92 -19.25
N GLY A 422 -19.20 10.95 -19.13
CA GLY A 422 -20.08 11.16 -17.95
C GLY A 422 -21.53 11.35 -18.38
N VAL A 423 -22.43 10.78 -17.59
CA VAL A 423 -23.89 10.87 -17.81
C VAL A 423 -24.50 11.62 -16.64
N PRO A 424 -24.57 12.97 -16.70
CA PRO A 424 -25.22 13.75 -15.64
C PRO A 424 -26.72 13.52 -15.64
N LEU A 425 -27.24 13.16 -14.45
CA LEU A 425 -28.68 13.06 -14.15
C LEU A 425 -28.98 14.13 -13.12
N THR A 426 -29.75 15.14 -13.52
CA THR A 426 -29.97 16.36 -12.73
C THR A 426 -31.42 16.53 -12.40
N TYR A 427 -31.73 16.81 -11.14
CA TYR A 427 -32.99 17.40 -10.74
C TYR A 427 -32.76 18.87 -10.40
N ASN A 428 -33.44 19.76 -11.15
CA ASN A 428 -33.38 21.19 -10.92
C ASN A 428 -34.60 21.62 -10.09
N PHE A 429 -34.34 22.07 -8.85
CA PHE A 429 -35.39 22.50 -7.90
C PHE A 429 -36.04 23.86 -8.30
N THR A 430 -35.33 24.68 -9.08
CA THR A 430 -35.82 26.00 -9.49
C THR A 430 -36.78 25.92 -10.67
N SER A 431 -36.48 25.07 -11.65
CA SER A 431 -37.34 24.83 -12.82
C SER A 431 -38.22 23.59 -12.67
N GLU A 432 -38.10 22.85 -11.54
CA GLU A 432 -38.85 21.62 -11.28
C GLU A 432 -38.77 20.66 -12.46
N SER A 433 -37.51 20.42 -12.92
CA SER A 433 -37.25 19.62 -14.10
C SER A 433 -36.21 18.55 -13.84
N PHE A 434 -36.44 17.37 -14.42
CA PHE A 434 -35.44 16.34 -14.53
C PHE A 434 -34.73 16.48 -15.87
N LYS A 435 -33.41 16.34 -15.84
CA LYS A 435 -32.51 16.43 -17.00
C LYS A 435 -31.60 15.23 -17.05
N ALA A 436 -31.28 14.76 -18.23
CA ALA A 436 -30.26 13.74 -18.46
C ALA A 436 -29.38 14.18 -19.60
N GLY A 437 -28.06 14.05 -19.40
CA GLY A 437 -27.05 14.53 -20.33
C GLY A 437 -25.98 13.51 -20.67
N LEU A 438 -25.06 13.93 -21.52
CA LEU A 438 -23.88 13.20 -21.88
C LEU A 438 -22.72 14.18 -22.07
N GLY A 439 -21.63 13.96 -21.38
CA GLY A 439 -20.39 14.71 -21.55
C GLY A 439 -19.25 13.80 -21.97
N ILE A 440 -18.50 14.21 -22.97
CA ILE A 440 -17.38 13.46 -23.52
C ILE A 440 -16.17 14.37 -23.53
N ARG A 441 -15.05 13.89 -23.02
CA ARG A 441 -13.71 14.47 -23.18
C ARG A 441 -12.80 13.46 -23.87
N VAL A 442 -12.16 13.86 -24.93
CA VAL A 442 -11.13 13.09 -25.61
C VAL A 442 -9.87 13.95 -25.69
N ALA A 443 -8.82 13.53 -24.98
CA ALA A 443 -7.60 14.33 -24.81
C ALA A 443 -7.93 15.76 -24.31
N GLY A 444 -7.79 16.78 -25.15
CA GLY A 444 -8.09 18.19 -24.81
C GLY A 444 -9.42 18.70 -25.34
N PHE A 445 -10.17 17.89 -26.09
CA PHE A 445 -11.47 18.28 -26.63
C PHE A 445 -12.57 17.83 -25.69
N THR A 446 -13.55 18.72 -25.46
CA THR A 446 -14.73 18.48 -24.63
C THR A 446 -15.95 18.84 -25.43
N ILE A 447 -16.95 17.97 -25.42
CA ILE A 447 -18.27 18.19 -26.02
C ILE A 447 -19.33 17.55 -25.15
N GLY A 448 -20.50 18.14 -25.06
CA GLY A 448 -21.60 17.51 -24.33
C GLY A 448 -22.81 18.39 -24.13
N SER A 449 -23.73 17.84 -23.39
CA SER A 449 -24.95 18.46 -22.90
C SER A 449 -25.25 17.88 -21.54
N ASP A 450 -25.66 18.72 -20.58
CA ASP A 450 -26.19 18.25 -19.29
C ASP A 450 -27.72 18.02 -19.37
N ASP A 451 -28.34 18.35 -20.51
CA ASP A 451 -29.75 18.12 -20.80
C ASP A 451 -29.96 17.77 -22.29
N MET A 452 -29.83 16.49 -22.60
CA MET A 452 -30.02 15.95 -23.96
C MET A 452 -31.46 15.47 -24.23
N LEU A 453 -32.37 15.55 -23.24
CA LEU A 453 -33.71 14.99 -23.35
C LEU A 453 -34.45 15.58 -24.55
N ALA A 454 -34.26 16.88 -24.84
CA ALA A 454 -34.79 17.53 -26.03
C ALA A 454 -34.32 16.87 -27.32
N ILE A 455 -33.04 16.58 -27.42
CA ILE A 455 -32.40 15.98 -28.62
C ILE A 455 -32.85 14.53 -28.78
N LEU A 456 -33.09 13.83 -27.67
CA LEU A 456 -33.56 12.43 -27.67
C LEU A 456 -35.08 12.29 -27.91
N GLY A 457 -35.79 13.37 -28.13
CA GLY A 457 -37.24 13.36 -28.42
C GLY A 457 -38.12 13.09 -27.19
N ALA A 458 -37.65 13.40 -25.99
CA ALA A 458 -38.43 13.25 -24.79
C ALA A 458 -39.62 14.25 -24.76
N LYS A 459 -40.71 13.83 -24.13
CA LYS A 459 -41.90 14.71 -23.95
C LYS A 459 -41.69 15.63 -22.75
N ASN A 460 -42.29 16.82 -22.80
CA ASN A 460 -42.32 17.80 -21.72
C ASN A 460 -40.90 18.27 -21.28
N VAL A 461 -40.03 18.53 -22.22
CA VAL A 461 -38.68 19.05 -21.95
C VAL A 461 -38.76 20.53 -21.59
N LYS A 462 -38.19 20.90 -20.43
CA LYS A 462 -38.21 22.28 -19.90
C LYS A 462 -36.93 23.05 -20.18
N GLY A 463 -35.92 22.41 -20.80
CA GLY A 463 -34.64 23.02 -21.12
C GLY A 463 -33.82 22.23 -22.14
N ALA A 464 -32.78 22.84 -22.59
CA ALA A 464 -31.74 22.18 -23.41
C ALA A 464 -30.43 22.93 -23.22
N ASN A 465 -29.32 22.24 -23.33
CA ASN A 465 -28.00 22.90 -23.36
C ASN A 465 -27.01 22.13 -24.20
N PHE A 466 -25.94 22.83 -24.53
CA PHE A 466 -24.82 22.28 -25.25
C PHE A 466 -23.53 22.97 -24.79
N TYR A 467 -22.44 22.23 -24.70
CA TYR A 467 -21.12 22.78 -24.46
C TYR A 467 -20.06 22.11 -25.32
N LEU A 468 -19.07 22.90 -25.68
CA LEU A 468 -17.88 22.42 -26.37
C LEU A 468 -16.65 23.19 -25.85
N GLY A 469 -15.47 22.59 -25.94
CA GLY A 469 -14.23 23.25 -25.53
C GLY A 469 -13.00 22.56 -26.07
N ALA A 470 -11.92 23.32 -26.13
CA ALA A 470 -10.61 22.84 -26.56
C ALA A 470 -9.52 23.35 -25.62
N SER A 471 -8.65 22.44 -25.19
CA SER A 471 -7.48 22.72 -24.39
C SER A 471 -6.30 21.85 -24.83
N ILE A 472 -5.09 22.24 -24.45
CA ILE A 472 -3.86 21.47 -24.69
C ILE A 472 -3.34 21.03 -23.32
N PRO A 473 -3.74 19.85 -22.82
CA PRO A 473 -3.32 19.36 -21.52
C PRO A 473 -2.00 18.60 -21.61
N PHE A 474 -1.06 18.94 -20.73
CA PHE A 474 0.15 18.17 -20.46
C PHE A 474 -0.03 17.42 -19.15
N ASN A 475 -0.32 16.14 -19.26
CA ASN A 475 -0.66 15.31 -18.12
C ASN A 475 0.58 14.90 -17.32
N LYS A 476 0.41 14.72 -16.02
CA LYS A 476 1.40 14.08 -15.17
C LYS A 476 1.60 12.64 -15.64
N ARG A 477 2.85 12.20 -15.63
CA ARG A 477 3.24 10.83 -16.02
C ARG A 477 4.21 10.28 -15.00
N ARG A 478 4.31 8.97 -14.92
CA ARG A 478 5.45 8.33 -14.26
C ARG A 478 6.75 8.82 -14.87
N LEU A 479 7.79 8.86 -14.09
CA LEU A 479 9.12 9.14 -14.60
C LEU A 479 9.52 8.04 -15.58
N LYS A 480 10.22 8.43 -16.64
CA LYS A 480 10.75 7.48 -17.61
C LYS A 480 11.98 6.81 -17.02
N ASP A 481 12.06 5.53 -17.19
CA ASP A 481 13.14 4.65 -16.86
C ASP A 481 13.34 3.75 -18.07
N LYS A 482 14.52 3.80 -18.71
CA LYS A 482 14.75 3.17 -20.00
C LYS A 482 15.25 1.74 -19.85
N ASP A 483 16.13 1.50 -18.91
CA ASP A 483 16.74 0.20 -18.65
C ASP A 483 15.98 -0.60 -17.57
N GLY A 484 15.11 0.05 -16.76
CA GLY A 484 14.24 -0.62 -15.79
C GLY A 484 14.83 -0.79 -14.40
N ASP A 485 15.89 -0.04 -14.07
CA ASP A 485 16.60 -0.12 -12.79
C ASP A 485 15.95 0.68 -11.65
N LYS A 486 14.81 1.35 -11.96
CA LYS A 486 14.03 2.20 -11.05
C LYS A 486 14.74 3.52 -10.69
N VAL A 487 15.69 3.94 -11.47
CA VAL A 487 16.23 5.29 -11.45
C VAL A 487 15.73 6.02 -12.70
N SER A 488 15.18 7.21 -12.52
CA SER A 488 14.63 7.94 -13.66
C SER A 488 15.75 8.40 -14.58
N ASN A 489 15.52 8.33 -15.90
CA ASN A 489 16.47 8.80 -16.93
C ASN A 489 17.04 10.21 -16.70
N LYS A 490 16.40 11.01 -15.84
CA LYS A 490 16.87 12.34 -15.47
C LYS A 490 17.96 12.32 -14.41
N LEU A 491 17.91 11.38 -13.47
CA LEU A 491 18.84 11.22 -12.35
C LEU A 491 19.84 10.11 -12.60
N ASP A 492 19.52 9.25 -13.55
CA ASP A 492 20.33 8.13 -13.98
C ASP A 492 21.54 8.60 -14.79
N LYS A 493 22.72 8.21 -14.34
CA LYS A 493 24.00 8.50 -15.00
C LYS A 493 24.33 7.48 -16.08
N CYS A 494 23.72 6.27 -16.01
CA CYS A 494 23.94 5.16 -16.94
C CYS A 494 22.60 4.68 -17.56
N PRO A 495 21.85 5.52 -18.30
CA PRO A 495 20.43 5.28 -18.64
C PRO A 495 20.17 4.15 -19.63
N GLU A 496 21.14 3.34 -19.96
CA GLU A 496 21.03 2.19 -20.87
C GLU A 496 21.52 0.88 -20.26
N VAL A 497 21.98 0.95 -18.98
CA VAL A 497 22.58 -0.19 -18.30
C VAL A 497 22.00 -0.29 -16.90
N LEU A 498 21.28 -1.38 -16.62
CA LEU A 498 20.71 -1.68 -15.31
C LEU A 498 21.73 -1.42 -14.19
N GLY A 499 21.39 -0.52 -13.29
CA GLY A 499 22.25 -0.15 -12.19
C GLY A 499 21.52 -0.19 -10.84
N GLN A 500 22.05 0.55 -9.90
CA GLN A 500 21.47 0.68 -8.58
C GLN A 500 21.32 2.16 -8.21
N CYS A 501 20.27 2.43 -7.47
CA CYS A 501 19.94 3.79 -7.09
C CYS A 501 21.05 4.46 -6.25
N GLU A 502 21.76 3.71 -5.42
CA GLU A 502 22.87 4.19 -4.60
C GLU A 502 24.05 4.69 -5.42
N PHE A 503 24.22 4.14 -6.62
CA PHE A 503 25.25 4.54 -7.58
C PHE A 503 24.72 5.48 -8.67
N GLY A 504 23.52 6.04 -8.45
CA GLY A 504 22.90 6.97 -9.38
C GLY A 504 22.49 6.34 -10.70
N GLY A 505 22.02 5.09 -10.68
CA GLY A 505 21.58 4.35 -11.87
C GLY A 505 22.71 3.65 -12.61
N CYS A 506 23.93 3.66 -12.09
CA CYS A 506 25.01 2.86 -12.66
C CYS A 506 25.16 1.52 -11.94
N PRO A 507 25.67 0.51 -12.62
CA PRO A 507 26.14 -0.68 -11.94
C PRO A 507 27.12 -0.28 -10.82
N PRO A 508 27.13 -1.00 -9.70
CA PRO A 508 28.19 -0.81 -8.72
C PRO A 508 29.57 -0.94 -9.38
N PRO A 509 30.54 -0.12 -8.99
CA PRO A 509 31.85 -0.16 -9.60
C PRO A 509 32.53 -1.53 -9.41
N ASP A 510 33.10 -2.00 -10.49
CA ASP A 510 33.94 -3.21 -10.61
C ASP A 510 35.11 -2.79 -11.52
N ARG A 511 36.21 -2.36 -10.89
CA ARG A 511 37.30 -1.63 -11.56
C ARG A 511 38.16 -2.50 -12.44
N ASP A 512 38.43 -3.71 -12.02
CA ASP A 512 39.26 -4.66 -12.78
C ASP A 512 38.42 -5.61 -13.66
N GLY A 513 37.09 -5.64 -13.44
CA GLY A 513 36.15 -6.36 -14.30
C GLY A 513 36.18 -7.88 -14.08
N ASP A 514 36.36 -8.33 -12.86
CA ASP A 514 36.36 -9.72 -12.52
C ASP A 514 35.00 -10.28 -12.08
N GLY A 515 34.00 -9.39 -11.91
CA GLY A 515 32.64 -9.73 -11.51
C GLY A 515 32.36 -9.58 -10.01
N VAL A 516 33.36 -9.17 -9.22
CA VAL A 516 33.20 -8.78 -7.83
C VAL A 516 33.22 -7.27 -7.72
N LEU A 517 32.30 -6.71 -6.99
CA LEU A 517 32.19 -5.26 -6.88
C LEU A 517 33.30 -4.69 -5.99
N ASP A 518 33.84 -3.51 -6.32
CA ASP A 518 34.88 -2.82 -5.52
C ASP A 518 34.58 -2.79 -4.01
N SER A 519 33.29 -2.71 -3.63
CA SER A 519 32.88 -2.68 -2.22
C SER A 519 32.92 -4.03 -1.51
N LEU A 520 32.98 -5.11 -2.27
CA LEU A 520 33.01 -6.49 -1.81
C LEU A 520 34.36 -7.13 -2.17
N ASP A 521 35.15 -6.44 -2.98
CA ASP A 521 36.41 -6.88 -3.50
C ASP A 521 37.56 -6.44 -2.58
N LYS A 522 38.35 -7.42 -2.15
CA LYS A 522 39.55 -7.15 -1.37
C LYS A 522 40.71 -6.63 -2.24
N CYS A 523 40.71 -6.97 -3.53
CA CYS A 523 41.75 -6.63 -4.49
C CYS A 523 41.22 -5.81 -5.68
N PRO A 524 40.57 -4.63 -5.49
CA PRO A 524 39.76 -3.94 -6.50
C PRO A 524 40.47 -3.46 -7.77
N ASP A 525 41.78 -3.64 -7.87
CA ASP A 525 42.61 -3.24 -9.01
C ASP A 525 43.29 -4.45 -9.72
N VAL A 526 43.02 -5.67 -9.24
CA VAL A 526 43.69 -6.91 -9.74
C VAL A 526 42.68 -8.02 -9.85
N LYS A 527 42.34 -8.41 -11.08
CA LYS A 527 41.36 -9.46 -11.37
C LYS A 527 41.59 -10.73 -10.57
N GLY A 528 40.55 -11.15 -9.89
CA GLY A 528 40.52 -12.37 -9.15
C GLY A 528 39.27 -13.19 -9.40
N ILE A 529 38.81 -13.91 -8.40
CA ILE A 529 37.60 -14.72 -8.47
C ILE A 529 36.67 -14.44 -7.28
N ALA A 530 35.37 -14.65 -7.49
CA ALA A 530 34.36 -14.39 -6.46
C ALA A 530 34.55 -15.27 -5.20
N ALA A 531 35.09 -16.48 -5.35
CA ALA A 531 35.33 -17.38 -4.24
C ALA A 531 36.41 -16.84 -3.28
N ALA A 532 37.42 -16.10 -3.83
CA ALA A 532 38.49 -15.45 -3.08
C ALA A 532 38.20 -13.94 -2.83
N ASN A 533 36.90 -13.52 -2.82
CA ASN A 533 36.49 -12.15 -2.62
C ASN A 533 37.12 -11.12 -3.57
N GLY A 534 37.29 -11.48 -4.85
CA GLY A 534 37.88 -10.62 -5.87
C GLY A 534 39.41 -10.62 -5.91
N CYS A 535 40.09 -11.38 -5.11
CA CYS A 535 41.52 -11.51 -5.19
C CYS A 535 41.94 -12.69 -6.11
N PRO A 536 43.17 -12.64 -6.68
CA PRO A 536 43.73 -13.77 -7.39
C PRO A 536 43.75 -15.01 -6.51
N ASP A 537 43.35 -16.12 -7.12
CA ASP A 537 43.34 -17.46 -6.53
C ASP A 537 43.73 -18.41 -7.65
N ARG A 538 44.96 -18.88 -7.63
CA ARG A 538 45.59 -19.55 -8.76
C ARG A 538 45.12 -20.98 -8.93
N ASP A 539 44.88 -21.66 -7.82
CA ASP A 539 44.45 -23.06 -7.82
C ASP A 539 42.94 -23.23 -7.68
N ASN A 540 42.20 -22.08 -7.47
CA ASN A 540 40.74 -22.00 -7.38
C ASN A 540 40.12 -22.74 -6.17
N ASP A 541 40.78 -22.71 -5.03
CA ASP A 541 40.26 -23.30 -3.80
C ASP A 541 39.41 -22.35 -2.96
N GLY A 542 39.31 -21.07 -3.37
CA GLY A 542 38.52 -20.04 -2.70
C GLY A 542 39.27 -19.26 -1.63
N ILE A 543 40.61 -19.40 -1.59
CA ILE A 543 41.53 -18.63 -0.75
C ILE A 543 42.41 -17.78 -1.66
N GLU A 544 42.55 -16.51 -1.33
CA GLU A 544 43.39 -15.62 -2.13
C GLU A 544 44.86 -16.01 -2.02
N ASP A 545 45.63 -15.91 -3.16
CA ASP A 545 47.08 -16.23 -3.22
C ASP A 545 47.91 -15.61 -2.08
N GLY A 546 47.46 -14.45 -1.54
CA GLY A 546 48.18 -13.75 -0.47
C GLY A 546 47.94 -14.31 0.93
N GLU A 547 46.83 -15.01 1.13
CA GLU A 547 46.48 -15.69 2.39
C GLU A 547 46.73 -17.21 2.31
N ASP A 548 47.00 -17.72 1.11
CA ASP A 548 47.20 -19.12 0.83
C ASP A 548 48.69 -19.54 1.07
N LEU A 549 48.86 -20.54 1.87
CA LEU A 549 50.17 -21.12 2.15
C LEU A 549 50.62 -22.14 1.07
N CYS A 550 49.72 -22.53 0.19
CA CYS A 550 49.98 -23.48 -0.91
C CYS A 550 49.33 -23.01 -2.24
N PRO A 551 49.62 -21.80 -2.78
CA PRO A 551 48.88 -21.14 -3.86
C PRO A 551 48.80 -21.85 -5.21
N ASP A 552 49.45 -22.96 -5.36
CA ASP A 552 49.49 -23.80 -6.56
C ASP A 552 48.79 -25.16 -6.36
N GLN A 553 48.23 -25.42 -5.18
CA GLN A 553 47.66 -26.73 -4.82
C GLN A 553 46.37 -26.52 -4.00
N PRO A 554 45.20 -26.83 -4.58
CA PRO A 554 43.94 -26.57 -3.92
C PRO A 554 43.83 -27.24 -2.55
N GLY A 555 43.44 -26.48 -1.56
CA GLY A 555 43.21 -26.95 -0.21
C GLY A 555 41.94 -26.41 0.42
N ASN A 556 41.90 -26.37 1.72
CA ASN A 556 40.74 -25.83 2.44
C ASN A 556 41.15 -24.69 3.37
N ARG A 557 40.16 -23.95 3.84
CA ARG A 557 40.38 -22.77 4.68
C ARG A 557 40.95 -23.10 6.06
N SER A 558 40.70 -24.29 6.58
CA SER A 558 41.20 -24.73 7.87
C SER A 558 42.72 -24.96 7.85
N THR A 559 43.25 -25.33 6.69
CA THR A 559 44.69 -25.55 6.45
C THR A 559 45.34 -24.40 5.69
N MET A 560 44.63 -23.20 5.63
CA MET A 560 45.11 -21.99 4.95
C MET A 560 45.50 -22.25 3.48
N GLY A 561 44.63 -22.98 2.74
CA GLY A 561 44.84 -23.27 1.32
C GLY A 561 45.74 -24.47 1.01
N CYS A 562 46.23 -25.15 1.99
CA CYS A 562 47.01 -26.38 1.74
C CYS A 562 46.10 -27.61 1.66
N PRO A 563 46.47 -28.58 0.81
CA PRO A 563 45.76 -29.85 0.76
C PRO A 563 45.65 -30.52 2.13
N ASP A 564 44.53 -31.11 2.36
CA ASP A 564 44.18 -31.86 3.57
C ASP A 564 43.35 -33.06 3.09
N ARG A 565 44.01 -34.17 2.91
CA ARG A 565 43.45 -35.33 2.19
C ARG A 565 42.39 -36.07 2.99
N ASP A 566 42.60 -36.16 4.28
CA ASP A 566 41.69 -36.90 5.16
C ASP A 566 40.67 -35.99 5.87
N GLY A 567 40.86 -34.66 5.83
CA GLY A 567 39.89 -33.67 6.28
C GLY A 567 39.92 -33.39 7.78
N ASP A 568 41.08 -33.60 8.44
CA ASP A 568 41.24 -33.41 9.89
C ASP A 568 41.66 -31.99 10.29
N ASN A 569 41.85 -31.11 9.30
CA ASN A 569 42.33 -29.73 9.43
C ASN A 569 43.84 -29.60 9.75
N VAL A 570 44.64 -30.63 9.48
CA VAL A 570 46.10 -30.56 9.41
C VAL A 570 46.49 -30.67 7.95
N ALA A 571 47.33 -29.78 7.48
CA ALA A 571 47.75 -29.83 6.09
C ALA A 571 48.59 -31.06 5.81
N ASP A 572 48.43 -31.73 4.64
CA ASP A 572 49.19 -32.92 4.25
C ASP A 572 50.72 -32.76 4.48
N LYS A 573 51.27 -31.55 4.33
CA LYS A 573 52.69 -31.25 4.54
C LYS A 573 53.13 -31.27 6.00
N ASP A 574 52.19 -31.04 6.91
CA ASP A 574 52.41 -30.94 8.36
C ASP A 574 51.78 -32.13 9.09
N ASP A 575 51.17 -33.04 8.33
CA ASP A 575 50.45 -34.20 8.82
C ASP A 575 51.34 -35.46 8.79
N LEU A 576 51.45 -36.13 9.89
CA LEU A 576 52.16 -37.40 10.02
C LEU A 576 51.32 -38.60 9.56
N CYS A 577 50.01 -38.45 9.46
CA CYS A 577 49.05 -39.48 9.06
C CYS A 577 48.12 -39.01 7.94
N PRO A 578 48.55 -38.49 6.78
CA PRO A 578 47.78 -37.74 5.78
C PRO A 578 46.63 -38.48 5.10
N ASP A 579 46.40 -39.70 5.42
CA ASP A 579 45.34 -40.54 4.87
C ASP A 579 44.33 -41.00 5.95
N VAL A 580 44.51 -40.58 7.22
CA VAL A 580 43.66 -41.01 8.34
C VAL A 580 43.44 -39.86 9.32
N PRO A 581 42.20 -39.33 9.41
CA PRO A 581 41.93 -38.15 10.20
C PRO A 581 42.33 -38.27 11.67
N GLY A 582 43.00 -37.25 12.20
CA GLY A 582 43.40 -37.21 13.58
C GLY A 582 43.33 -35.80 14.20
N ASP A 583 43.94 -35.64 15.34
CA ASP A 583 43.93 -34.36 16.06
C ASP A 583 45.23 -33.57 15.74
N ALA A 584 45.06 -32.29 15.47
CA ALA A 584 46.17 -31.38 15.21
C ALA A 584 47.25 -31.40 16.33
N LYS A 585 46.88 -31.70 17.56
CA LYS A 585 47.81 -31.81 18.69
C LYS A 585 48.75 -33.03 18.56
N TYR A 586 48.39 -33.97 17.68
CA TYR A 586 49.17 -35.17 17.35
C TYR A 586 49.67 -35.14 15.91
N SER A 587 49.77 -33.90 15.35
CA SER A 587 50.21 -33.70 13.97
C SER A 587 49.37 -34.52 12.96
N GLY A 588 48.05 -34.52 13.09
CA GLY A 588 47.12 -35.17 12.19
C GLY A 588 46.94 -36.68 12.40
N CYS A 589 47.58 -37.28 13.41
CA CYS A 589 47.34 -38.69 13.69
C CYS A 589 46.12 -38.88 14.65
N PRO A 590 45.33 -39.92 14.42
CA PRO A 590 44.23 -40.25 15.30
C PRO A 590 44.72 -40.76 16.67
N ASP A 591 43.92 -40.60 17.66
CA ASP A 591 44.02 -41.18 19.00
C ASP A 591 42.69 -41.92 19.22
N THR A 592 42.64 -43.16 18.76
CA THR A 592 41.39 -43.90 18.59
C THR A 592 40.67 -44.18 19.90
N ASP A 593 41.45 -44.40 20.98
CA ASP A 593 40.90 -44.70 22.31
C ASP A 593 40.89 -43.47 23.26
N GLY A 594 41.53 -42.39 22.85
CA GLY A 594 41.49 -41.11 23.56
C GLY A 594 42.37 -41.04 24.80
N ASP A 595 43.45 -41.81 24.86
CA ASP A 595 44.33 -41.90 26.03
C ASP A 595 45.48 -40.88 26.03
N GLY A 596 45.60 -40.15 24.92
CA GLY A 596 46.64 -39.14 24.78
C GLY A 596 47.92 -39.60 24.09
N VAL A 597 47.95 -40.82 23.53
CA VAL A 597 49.00 -41.36 22.68
C VAL A 597 48.42 -41.56 21.28
N PRO A 598 48.94 -40.94 20.25
CA PRO A 598 48.39 -41.13 18.90
C PRO A 598 48.64 -42.54 18.40
N ASP A 599 47.73 -43.07 17.56
CA ASP A 599 47.71 -44.45 17.07
C ASP A 599 49.08 -44.93 16.46
N ASN A 600 49.83 -43.99 15.83
CA ASN A 600 51.11 -44.27 15.25
C ASN A 600 52.20 -44.49 16.31
N GLU A 601 52.02 -44.04 17.53
CA GLU A 601 52.93 -44.21 18.67
C GLU A 601 52.36 -45.16 19.72
N ASP A 602 51.08 -45.52 19.59
CA ASP A 602 50.35 -46.36 20.51
C ASP A 602 50.55 -47.86 20.22
N LEU A 603 50.90 -48.60 21.25
CA LEU A 603 51.04 -50.08 21.18
C LEU A 603 49.65 -50.78 21.30
N CYS A 604 48.64 -50.10 21.78
CA CYS A 604 47.27 -50.61 21.99
C CYS A 604 46.18 -49.66 21.48
N PRO A 605 46.16 -49.26 20.21
CA PRO A 605 45.33 -48.14 19.67
C PRO A 605 43.81 -48.27 19.84
N GLU A 606 43.33 -49.37 20.32
CA GLU A 606 41.90 -49.60 20.57
C GLU A 606 41.55 -49.67 22.06
N LYS A 607 42.50 -49.47 22.98
CA LYS A 607 42.31 -49.67 24.41
C LYS A 607 43.12 -48.68 25.22
N SER A 608 42.44 -47.67 25.70
CA SER A 608 43.03 -46.59 26.47
C SER A 608 43.91 -47.04 27.61
N GLY A 609 45.13 -46.51 27.67
CA GLY A 609 46.10 -46.77 28.72
C GLY A 609 46.98 -45.55 29.02
N PRO A 610 47.84 -45.63 30.03
CA PRO A 610 48.66 -44.47 30.36
C PRO A 610 49.82 -44.29 29.39
N ILE A 611 50.22 -43.08 29.14
CA ILE A 611 51.35 -42.68 28.28
C ILE A 611 52.64 -43.42 28.67
N ALA A 612 52.86 -43.69 29.97
CA ALA A 612 54.02 -44.42 30.49
C ALA A 612 54.04 -45.86 30.01
N GLN A 613 52.95 -46.44 29.58
CA GLN A 613 52.76 -47.76 29.01
C GLN A 613 52.56 -47.73 27.49
N LYS A 614 52.87 -46.57 26.86
CA LYS A 614 52.70 -46.35 25.42
C LYS A 614 51.30 -46.70 24.96
N GLY A 615 50.29 -46.15 25.64
CA GLY A 615 48.91 -46.31 25.28
C GLY A 615 48.25 -47.63 25.67
N CYS A 616 48.95 -48.57 26.26
CA CYS A 616 48.33 -49.82 26.68
C CYS A 616 47.74 -49.76 28.10
N PRO A 617 46.57 -50.31 28.30
CA PRO A 617 45.95 -50.32 29.59
C PRO A 617 46.72 -51.06 30.65
N ASP A 618 46.68 -50.60 31.85
CA ASP A 618 47.19 -51.17 33.07
C ASP A 618 46.04 -51.16 34.08
N THR A 619 45.31 -52.25 34.04
CA THR A 619 43.96 -52.30 34.73
C THR A 619 44.10 -52.24 36.24
N ASP A 620 45.15 -52.75 36.85
CA ASP A 620 45.34 -52.77 38.28
C ASP A 620 46.43 -51.76 38.76
N ALA A 621 46.97 -51.02 37.83
CA ALA A 621 47.91 -49.91 38.06
C ALA A 621 49.19 -50.34 38.78
N ASP A 622 49.74 -51.54 38.47
CA ASP A 622 51.00 -52.05 39.07
C ASP A 622 52.27 -51.65 38.28
N GLY A 623 52.03 -50.94 37.14
CA GLY A 623 53.13 -50.48 36.29
C GLY A 623 53.54 -51.47 35.17
N ILE A 624 52.71 -52.50 34.93
CA ILE A 624 52.86 -53.45 33.85
C ILE A 624 51.59 -53.42 32.99
N ALA A 625 51.74 -53.22 31.71
CA ALA A 625 50.56 -53.17 30.84
C ALA A 625 49.84 -54.52 30.77
N ASP A 626 48.53 -54.54 30.66
CA ASP A 626 47.68 -55.73 30.70
C ASP A 626 48.14 -56.87 29.76
N HIS A 627 48.72 -56.51 28.63
CA HIS A 627 49.19 -57.50 27.67
C HIS A 627 50.52 -58.15 28.07
N GLU A 628 51.32 -57.56 28.98
CA GLU A 628 52.49 -58.08 29.59
C GLU A 628 52.21 -58.68 30.97
N ASP A 629 51.07 -58.41 31.54
CA ASP A 629 50.66 -58.83 32.87
C ASP A 629 49.90 -60.15 32.82
N LYS A 630 50.30 -61.09 33.67
CA LYS A 630 49.61 -62.38 33.84
C LYS A 630 48.43 -62.30 34.80
N CYS A 631 48.35 -61.24 35.59
CA CYS A 631 47.24 -60.98 36.54
C CYS A 631 46.61 -59.56 36.36
N PRO A 632 46.15 -59.20 35.21
CA PRO A 632 45.79 -57.80 34.83
C PRO A 632 44.79 -57.09 35.67
N THR A 633 44.24 -57.68 36.70
CA THR A 633 43.26 -57.17 37.60
C THR A 633 43.63 -57.14 39.06
N VAL A 634 44.85 -57.59 39.39
CA VAL A 634 45.36 -57.71 40.76
C VAL A 634 46.81 -57.28 40.84
N PRO A 635 47.07 -56.11 41.45
CA PRO A 635 48.44 -55.56 41.44
C PRO A 635 49.48 -56.51 41.95
N GLY A 636 50.55 -56.67 41.17
CA GLY A 636 51.64 -57.57 41.51
C GLY A 636 52.99 -56.94 41.34
N THR A 637 54.00 -57.76 41.02
CA THR A 637 55.36 -57.27 40.81
C THR A 637 55.90 -57.70 39.47
N ARG A 638 56.74 -56.89 38.86
CA ARG A 638 57.39 -57.24 37.60
C ARG A 638 58.17 -58.48 37.66
N ALA A 639 58.70 -58.86 38.87
CA ALA A 639 59.40 -60.12 39.11
C ALA A 639 58.47 -61.35 39.07
N ASN A 640 57.17 -61.14 39.28
CA ASN A 640 56.17 -62.21 39.22
C ASN A 640 55.21 -62.01 38.04
N ASN A 641 55.69 -61.27 36.98
CA ASN A 641 54.92 -60.97 35.74
C ASN A 641 53.54 -60.35 36.06
N GLY A 642 53.50 -59.33 36.93
CA GLY A 642 52.23 -58.60 37.28
C GLY A 642 51.36 -59.34 38.24
N CYS A 643 51.67 -60.50 38.77
CA CYS A 643 50.88 -61.19 39.77
C CYS A 643 51.30 -60.88 41.20
N PRO A 644 50.44 -60.88 42.17
CA PRO A 644 50.79 -60.72 43.57
C PRO A 644 51.59 -61.92 44.05
N GLU A 645 52.70 -61.70 44.73
CA GLU A 645 53.47 -62.77 45.41
C GLU A 645 52.67 -63.31 46.57
N VAL A 646 52.62 -64.72 46.68
CA VAL A 646 51.99 -65.34 47.82
C VAL A 646 52.93 -65.14 49.02
N LYS A 647 52.48 -64.38 49.99
CA LYS A 647 53.22 -64.04 51.19
C LYS A 647 53.68 -65.31 51.91
N GLU A 648 54.91 -65.32 52.34
CA GLU A 648 55.51 -66.46 53.03
C GLU A 648 54.69 -66.88 54.29
N GLU A 649 54.01 -65.94 54.89
CA GLU A 649 53.13 -66.22 56.01
C GLU A 649 51.92 -67.05 55.59
N VAL A 650 51.34 -66.78 54.39
CA VAL A 650 50.19 -67.49 53.82
C VAL A 650 50.62 -68.94 53.45
N LYS A 651 51.81 -69.11 52.87
CA LYS A 651 52.36 -70.47 52.60
C LYS A 651 52.48 -71.25 53.89
N LYS A 652 52.99 -70.66 54.99
CA LYS A 652 53.05 -71.26 56.28
C LYS A 652 51.68 -71.62 56.88
N ARG A 653 50.71 -70.75 56.74
CA ARG A 653 49.33 -70.99 57.19
C ARG A 653 48.68 -72.14 56.40
N LEU A 654 48.87 -72.16 55.09
CA LEU A 654 48.39 -73.24 54.26
C LEU A 654 48.97 -74.59 54.64
N ALA A 655 50.35 -74.71 54.81
CA ALA A 655 51.02 -75.90 55.22
C ALA A 655 50.58 -76.39 56.58
N PHE A 656 50.36 -75.46 57.52
CA PHE A 656 49.80 -75.79 58.84
C PHE A 656 48.42 -76.36 58.78
N ALA A 657 47.51 -75.69 58.06
CA ALA A 657 46.15 -76.11 57.85
C ALA A 657 46.01 -77.46 57.19
N ALA A 658 46.85 -77.70 56.17
CA ALA A 658 46.89 -78.96 55.46
C ALA A 658 47.25 -80.16 56.42
N THR A 659 48.27 -79.96 57.29
CA THR A 659 48.64 -80.98 58.25
C THR A 659 47.62 -81.28 59.33
N ALA A 660 46.72 -80.38 59.58
CA ALA A 660 45.65 -80.49 60.58
C ALA A 660 44.45 -81.31 60.09
N ILE A 661 44.35 -81.62 58.79
CA ILE A 661 43.26 -82.38 58.22
C ILE A 661 43.30 -83.83 58.62
N GLN A 662 42.23 -84.27 59.34
CA GLN A 662 42.16 -85.68 59.80
C GLN A 662 40.95 -86.37 59.16
N PHE A 663 41.11 -87.65 58.96
CA PHE A 663 40.10 -88.52 58.35
C PHE A 663 39.67 -89.59 59.38
N GLU A 664 38.55 -90.19 59.22
CA GLU A 664 38.16 -91.37 59.99
C GLU A 664 39.08 -92.52 59.63
N THR A 665 39.32 -93.39 60.64
CA THR A 665 40.26 -94.48 60.46
C THR A 665 39.85 -95.44 59.34
N GLY A 666 40.81 -95.56 58.34
CA GLY A 666 40.59 -96.41 57.17
C GLY A 666 39.54 -95.94 56.19
N LYS A 667 39.05 -94.65 56.22
CA LYS A 667 38.07 -94.03 55.33
C LYS A 667 38.59 -92.72 54.80
N ALA A 668 37.89 -92.23 53.78
CA ALA A 668 38.16 -90.88 53.19
C ALA A 668 37.17 -89.84 53.77
N VAL A 669 36.42 -90.16 54.84
CA VAL A 669 35.51 -89.23 55.44
C VAL A 669 36.28 -88.27 56.38
N ILE A 670 36.17 -86.95 56.04
CA ILE A 670 36.85 -85.89 56.78
C ILE A 670 36.17 -85.74 58.17
N LYS A 671 36.96 -85.71 59.23
CA LYS A 671 36.46 -85.47 60.56
C LYS A 671 35.95 -84.05 60.73
N LYS A 672 34.84 -83.83 61.45
CA LYS A 672 34.29 -82.50 61.70
C LYS A 672 35.24 -81.48 62.29
N THR A 673 36.28 -81.97 63.05
CA THR A 673 37.35 -81.15 63.65
C THR A 673 38.21 -80.49 62.63
N SER A 674 38.24 -80.97 61.35
CA SER A 674 39.07 -80.50 60.31
C SER A 674 38.37 -79.44 59.48
N PHE A 675 37.07 -79.25 59.57
CA PHE A 675 36.32 -78.30 58.74
C PHE A 675 36.72 -76.84 58.95
N LYS A 676 37.06 -76.44 60.15
CA LYS A 676 37.62 -75.11 60.43
C LYS A 676 38.92 -74.80 59.64
N MET A 677 39.77 -75.80 59.55
CA MET A 677 41.04 -75.67 58.82
C MET A 677 40.82 -75.70 57.33
N LEU A 678 39.85 -76.47 56.85
CA LEU A 678 39.45 -76.42 55.42
C LEU A 678 38.79 -75.08 55.00
N ASP A 679 37.91 -74.51 55.89
CA ASP A 679 37.38 -73.19 55.65
C ASP A 679 38.47 -72.08 55.60
N GLU A 680 39.54 -72.23 56.39
CA GLU A 680 40.68 -71.32 56.33
C GLU A 680 41.38 -71.42 54.99
N ILE A 681 41.54 -72.60 54.42
CA ILE A 681 42.11 -72.83 53.11
C ILE A 681 41.23 -72.31 52.06
N VAL A 682 39.87 -72.39 52.15
CA VAL A 682 38.89 -71.77 51.26
C VAL A 682 39.06 -70.24 51.26
N ASN A 683 39.30 -69.65 52.42
CA ASN A 683 39.57 -68.21 52.49
C ASN A 683 40.84 -67.80 51.74
N ILE A 684 41.92 -68.59 51.91
CA ILE A 684 43.16 -68.38 51.17
C ILE A 684 42.94 -68.54 49.65
N LEU A 685 42.15 -69.51 49.18
CA LEU A 685 41.85 -69.70 47.79
C LEU A 685 40.96 -68.58 47.22
N ASN A 686 40.11 -67.96 47.99
CA ASN A 686 39.30 -66.78 47.61
C ASN A 686 40.19 -65.52 47.62
N GLU A 687 41.18 -65.38 48.44
CA GLU A 687 42.07 -64.24 48.48
C GLU A 687 43.07 -64.31 47.29
N TYR A 688 43.50 -65.46 46.87
CA TYR A 688 44.48 -65.70 45.78
C TYR A 688 43.75 -66.32 44.56
N THR A 689 42.95 -65.60 43.89
CA THR A 689 42.07 -66.08 42.80
C THR A 689 42.87 -66.56 41.58
N ASP A 690 43.99 -65.99 41.37
CA ASP A 690 44.87 -66.28 40.20
C ASP A 690 45.82 -67.47 40.43
N TYR A 691 45.67 -68.13 41.54
CA TYR A 691 46.38 -69.35 41.84
C TYR A 691 45.50 -70.59 41.81
N ASN A 692 45.99 -71.65 41.31
CA ASN A 692 45.47 -73.02 41.38
C ASN A 692 45.98 -73.73 42.61
N MET A 693 45.22 -74.69 43.17
CA MET A 693 45.61 -75.49 44.32
C MET A 693 45.84 -76.93 43.89
N THR A 694 47.01 -77.49 44.23
CA THR A 694 47.21 -78.96 44.21
C THR A 694 46.94 -79.54 45.56
N ILE A 695 46.30 -80.72 45.63
CA ILE A 695 45.84 -81.40 46.81
C ILE A 695 46.40 -82.86 46.75
N ASP A 696 47.41 -83.14 47.50
CA ASP A 696 48.12 -84.42 47.44
C ASP A 696 47.87 -85.25 48.69
N GLY A 697 47.19 -86.39 48.55
CA GLY A 697 46.84 -87.30 49.67
C GLY A 697 47.91 -88.36 49.90
N HIS A 698 48.16 -88.61 51.19
CA HIS A 698 49.19 -89.58 51.58
C HIS A 698 48.64 -90.49 52.65
N THR A 699 49.21 -91.73 52.79
CA THR A 699 48.92 -92.69 53.83
C THR A 699 50.20 -93.12 54.54
N ASP A 700 50.02 -93.82 55.66
CA ASP A 700 51.15 -94.61 56.23
C ASP A 700 51.22 -95.96 55.48
N ASN A 701 52.24 -96.70 55.77
CA ASN A 701 52.56 -97.99 55.12
C ASN A 701 51.75 -99.17 55.77
N THR A 702 50.60 -98.89 56.52
CA THR A 702 49.79 -99.95 57.08
C THR A 702 48.77 -100.42 56.09
N GLY A 703 48.83 -101.64 55.61
CA GLY A 703 47.97 -102.23 54.62
C GLY A 703 48.64 -102.57 53.29
N LYS A 704 47.83 -102.89 52.29
CA LYS A 704 48.35 -103.11 50.91
C LYS A 704 48.54 -101.78 50.16
N ALA A 705 49.59 -101.67 49.43
CA ALA A 705 50.01 -100.46 48.68
C ALA A 705 48.89 -99.96 47.76
N GLU A 706 48.23 -100.86 47.03
CA GLU A 706 47.14 -100.46 46.06
C GLU A 706 45.96 -99.82 46.82
N ARG A 707 45.63 -100.39 48.04
CA ARG A 707 44.55 -99.81 48.87
C ARG A 707 44.96 -98.47 49.45
N ASN A 708 46.26 -98.32 49.80
CA ASN A 708 46.77 -97.06 50.30
C ASN A 708 46.72 -95.98 49.24
N LEU A 709 47.10 -96.31 47.97
CA LEU A 709 47.02 -95.44 46.87
C LEU A 709 45.58 -94.99 46.62
N GLU A 710 44.64 -95.93 46.57
CA GLU A 710 43.21 -95.61 46.33
C GLU A 710 42.66 -94.77 47.50
N LEU A 711 42.98 -95.14 48.76
CA LEU A 711 42.53 -94.37 49.91
C LEU A 711 43.08 -92.94 49.95
N SER A 712 44.31 -92.73 49.45
CA SER A 712 44.94 -91.42 49.39
C SER A 712 44.30 -90.55 48.33
N LYS A 713 43.94 -91.12 47.12
CA LYS A 713 43.19 -90.46 46.10
C LYS A 713 41.80 -90.01 46.56
N GLN A 714 41.10 -90.97 47.21
CA GLN A 714 39.77 -90.66 47.78
C GLN A 714 39.83 -89.55 48.80
N ARG A 715 40.87 -89.47 49.61
CA ARG A 715 41.11 -88.44 50.65
C ARG A 715 41.38 -87.09 50.00
N ALA A 716 42.21 -87.03 48.98
CA ALA A 716 42.47 -85.83 48.26
C ALA A 716 41.22 -85.35 47.50
N ALA A 717 40.45 -86.28 46.86
CA ALA A 717 39.22 -86.01 46.24
C ALA A 717 38.12 -85.45 47.19
N ALA A 718 38.06 -86.05 48.39
CA ALA A 718 37.14 -85.56 49.44
C ALA A 718 37.45 -84.13 49.89
N VAL A 719 38.73 -83.77 49.98
CA VAL A 719 39.12 -82.37 50.23
C VAL A 719 38.78 -81.45 49.08
N LYS A 720 39.06 -81.87 47.83
CA LYS A 720 38.69 -81.14 46.65
C LYS A 720 37.20 -80.93 46.63
N GLU A 721 36.36 -81.93 46.79
CA GLU A 721 34.92 -81.90 46.84
C GLU A 721 34.45 -80.91 47.89
N TYR A 722 35.04 -80.86 49.05
CA TYR A 722 34.76 -79.88 50.08
C TYR A 722 34.98 -78.49 49.65
N PHE A 723 36.12 -78.19 48.96
CA PHE A 723 36.42 -76.89 48.43
C PHE A 723 35.43 -76.46 47.30
N VAL A 724 35.02 -77.39 46.42
CA VAL A 724 34.01 -77.15 45.39
C VAL A 724 32.63 -76.79 46.05
N GLN A 725 32.21 -77.56 47.07
CA GLN A 725 31.00 -77.32 47.84
C GLN A 725 31.00 -75.96 48.54
N LYS A 726 32.19 -75.41 48.84
CA LYS A 726 32.41 -74.10 49.42
C LYS A 726 32.54 -72.99 48.39
N GLY A 727 32.37 -73.32 47.09
CA GLY A 727 32.31 -72.32 46.00
C GLY A 727 33.66 -72.11 45.26
N ILE A 728 34.72 -72.91 45.53
CA ILE A 728 35.89 -72.85 44.78
C ILE A 728 35.72 -73.62 43.45
N SER A 729 36.01 -72.97 42.34
CA SER A 729 35.91 -73.60 40.99
C SER A 729 36.69 -74.88 40.89
N ASP A 730 36.06 -75.96 40.40
CA ASP A 730 36.68 -77.27 40.21
C ASP A 730 37.95 -77.18 39.31
N ALA A 731 37.94 -76.27 38.31
CA ALA A 731 39.06 -76.06 37.44
C ALA A 731 40.34 -75.51 38.11
N ARG A 732 40.14 -74.93 39.32
CA ARG A 732 41.32 -74.43 40.11
C ARG A 732 41.89 -75.45 41.03
N LEU A 733 41.32 -76.64 41.11
CA LEU A 733 41.69 -77.66 42.08
C LEU A 733 42.14 -78.95 41.40
N SER A 734 43.38 -79.38 41.64
CA SER A 734 43.89 -80.66 41.25
C SER A 734 44.09 -81.57 42.48
N ALA A 735 43.53 -82.73 42.43
CA ALA A 735 43.65 -83.69 43.55
C ALA A 735 44.22 -85.00 43.09
N ASP A 736 45.29 -85.45 43.74
CA ASP A 736 45.92 -86.77 43.46
C ASP A 736 46.30 -87.45 44.78
N GLY A 737 46.60 -88.70 44.70
CA GLY A 737 47.01 -89.48 45.87
C GLY A 737 48.21 -90.33 45.58
N HIS A 738 49.14 -90.31 46.56
CA HIS A 738 50.45 -90.91 46.42
C HIS A 738 50.59 -92.14 47.30
N GLY A 739 49.53 -92.55 48.03
CA GLY A 739 49.62 -93.70 48.94
C GLY A 739 50.71 -93.51 50.03
N ASP A 740 51.48 -94.51 50.20
CA ASP A 740 52.60 -94.53 51.13
C ASP A 740 53.98 -94.34 50.46
N THR A 741 53.96 -93.89 49.17
CA THR A 741 55.18 -93.73 48.36
C THR A 741 56.05 -92.50 48.73
N MET A 742 55.38 -91.52 49.37
CA MET A 742 56.03 -90.25 49.77
C MET A 742 55.94 -90.01 51.29
N PRO A 743 56.64 -90.78 52.10
CA PRO A 743 56.58 -90.64 53.50
C PRO A 743 57.35 -89.42 54.00
N LYS A 744 56.72 -88.62 54.90
CA LYS A 744 57.31 -87.46 55.53
C LYS A 744 57.91 -87.83 56.93
N GLY A 745 57.24 -88.73 57.60
CA GLY A 745 57.67 -89.30 58.89
C GLY A 745 58.09 -90.76 58.81
N ASN A 746 58.78 -91.23 59.84
CA ASN A 746 59.28 -92.63 59.90
C ASN A 746 58.11 -93.60 60.12
N ASN A 747 57.70 -94.39 59.16
CA ASN A 747 56.61 -95.36 59.20
C ASN A 747 56.81 -96.45 60.30
N LYS A 748 58.02 -96.61 60.83
CA LYS A 748 58.27 -97.57 61.94
C LYS A 748 57.69 -97.07 63.30
N THR A 749 57.49 -95.74 63.43
CA THR A 749 56.96 -95.13 64.64
C THR A 749 55.47 -94.77 64.54
N ALA A 750 54.72 -94.80 65.61
CA ALA A 750 53.31 -94.41 65.63
C ALA A 750 53.13 -92.93 65.26
N LYS A 751 54.15 -92.07 65.65
CA LYS A 751 54.14 -90.66 65.38
C LYS A 751 54.40 -90.41 63.87
N GLY A 752 55.42 -91.09 63.33
CA GLY A 752 55.75 -90.97 61.92
C GLY A 752 54.59 -91.44 60.96
N ARG A 753 53.92 -92.53 61.34
CA ARG A 753 52.76 -92.99 60.60
C ARG A 753 51.60 -91.93 60.65
N ALA A 754 51.50 -91.30 61.83
CA ALA A 754 50.50 -90.21 61.92
C ALA A 754 50.83 -89.03 61.00
N GLU A 755 52.11 -88.69 60.93
CA GLU A 755 52.59 -87.61 60.01
C GLU A 755 52.43 -87.95 58.52
N ASN A 756 52.51 -89.28 58.22
CA ASN A 756 52.29 -89.71 56.82
C ASN A 756 50.83 -89.74 56.42
N ARG A 757 49.90 -89.87 57.31
CA ARG A 757 48.46 -89.72 56.99
C ARG A 757 48.05 -88.27 56.92
N ARG A 758 48.49 -87.60 55.86
CA ARG A 758 48.35 -86.18 55.63
C ARG A 758 47.79 -85.89 54.27
N VAL A 759 47.37 -84.62 54.02
CA VAL A 759 47.11 -83.98 52.70
C VAL A 759 48.03 -82.79 52.58
N ASP A 760 48.90 -82.83 51.59
CA ASP A 760 49.73 -81.69 51.27
C ASP A 760 48.96 -80.80 50.28
N MET A 761 49.18 -79.46 50.31
CA MET A 761 48.57 -78.51 49.45
C MET A 761 49.53 -77.42 49.08
N ASP A 762 49.48 -77.07 47.81
CA ASP A 762 50.40 -76.06 47.26
C ASP A 762 49.64 -75.15 46.30
N LEU A 763 49.98 -73.85 46.32
CA LEU A 763 49.40 -72.83 45.39
C LEU A 763 50.32 -72.63 44.22
N LYS A 764 49.83 -72.74 43.00
CA LYS A 764 50.56 -72.50 41.75
C LYS A 764 49.79 -71.43 40.94
N LEU A 765 50.52 -70.40 40.44
CA LEU A 765 49.94 -69.38 39.55
C LEU A 765 49.31 -70.09 38.35
N LYS A 766 48.17 -69.62 37.90
CA LYS A 766 47.42 -70.13 36.76
C LYS A 766 48.23 -70.14 35.48
#